data_7ee1886e542dc7356927001145a4b4b8
#
_entry.id   7ee1886e542dc7356927001145a4b4b8
#
_cell.length_a   1.000
_cell.length_b   1.000
_cell.length_c   1.000
_cell.angle_alpha   90.00
_cell.angle_beta   90.00
_cell.angle_gamma   90.00
#
_symmetry.space_group_name_H-M   'P 1'
#
loop_
_entity.id
_entity.type
_entity.pdbx_description
1 polymer ?
#
loop_
_entity_poly.entity_id
_entity_poly.type
_entity_poly.pdbx_seq_one_letter_code
_entity_poly.pdbx_strand_id
1 'polypeptide(L)'
;GGVTIVSAYVIWIHHEEIEGEYDWTGDRNLHEFIATAKQCGVKVWLRIGPWCHGEARNGGFPDWLLHKNFEPRTNDENYFAVVETWYKAIYAQVKDFICTPGHASTADNPIIGVQIENEFGHCGGLYDETGEDHMRRLQTMAKMAGFNVALYTATGWGGARTGGMLPVMGGYCDAPWDPRTTEIEPSGNYIFTHERNDHNIGSDHGFGYGITFDIAKFPYLTAELGGGLQVTAHRRTIATAQDIAAVATVKLGSGVNLLGYYMYCGGTNPDGKLTTLQESKETGYPNDLPIKSYDFRAPVREFGQVSDTLRRLKLISYFTGEFGSELCDLPAEIPADNPRDPNDLKSLRYSFRTDGKRGYVFINNYVRHHPMAPHASLGLTAADGKTVFPAGNLKDGEFFFLPFNMTYAGVTVKTSTATPLCTAGDKTVFYRTNEDKATAFFFAFPDEANEAAGKKQFLVLTHQDALNAWKITDKRLLICPSDAYAYVDEKQQTVLTGRGEAACFCVYPDMERVPSGWEKVGTVNKNIDADLAPVLFTQYERPTPAKAGIFHATKAKENTYILDVSSFIKTLDTAKKDDLSDCFITLQYVGERAALYAVTDQKRTLLLDHFFVGESFPWEIGLKRFVGKDIDFAHLELEITPLAKDAPIYLEQKPQFEGDSIAVLNAVQYAYEWRYVL
;
A
#
# COMPACT_ATOMS: atom_id res chain seq x y z
N GLY A 1 -3.31 -6.98 8.23
CA GLY A 1 -2.67 -7.06 6.92
C GLY A 1 -1.18 -7.42 6.94
N GLY A 2 -0.55 -7.75 8.10
CA GLY A 2 0.87 -8.13 8.18
C GLY A 2 1.85 -6.95 8.14
N VAL A 3 1.37 -5.71 8.26
CA VAL A 3 2.22 -4.52 8.38
C VAL A 3 2.91 -4.50 9.74
N THR A 4 4.22 -4.31 9.77
CA THR A 4 5.03 -4.24 10.99
C THR A 4 5.56 -2.85 11.27
N ILE A 5 5.69 -2.02 10.25
CA ILE A 5 6.19 -0.65 10.32
C ILE A 5 5.29 0.26 9.48
N VAL A 6 4.93 1.42 10.00
CA VAL A 6 4.32 2.50 9.22
C VAL A 6 5.35 3.60 9.00
N SER A 7 5.41 4.09 7.77
CA SER A 7 6.20 5.28 7.42
C SER A 7 5.24 6.46 7.24
N ALA A 8 5.48 7.55 7.97
CA ALA A 8 4.61 8.72 7.97
C ALA A 8 5.39 10.00 7.76
N TYR A 9 4.90 10.86 6.87
CA TYR A 9 5.44 12.21 6.68
C TYR A 9 5.04 13.15 7.81
N VAL A 10 5.95 14.07 8.14
CA VAL A 10 5.66 15.29 8.87
C VAL A 10 5.86 16.43 7.87
N ILE A 11 4.82 16.77 7.14
CA ILE A 11 4.88 17.75 6.06
C ILE A 11 4.87 19.17 6.66
N TRP A 12 5.91 19.93 6.42
CA TRP A 12 6.14 21.21 7.10
C TRP A 12 4.97 22.19 6.94
N ILE A 13 4.50 22.42 5.71
CA ILE A 13 3.36 23.34 5.45
C ILE A 13 2.07 22.92 6.17
N HIS A 14 1.90 21.62 6.47
CA HIS A 14 0.71 21.14 7.19
C HIS A 14 0.71 21.60 8.66
N HIS A 15 1.87 21.83 9.22
CA HIS A 15 2.05 22.15 10.65
C HIS A 15 2.45 23.60 10.92
N GLU A 16 3.04 24.31 9.95
CA GLU A 16 3.52 25.67 10.07
C GLU A 16 3.24 26.46 8.77
N GLU A 17 1.96 26.54 8.37
CA GLU A 17 1.57 27.32 7.18
C GLU A 17 1.86 28.81 7.35
N ILE A 18 1.78 29.31 8.58
CA ILE A 18 2.17 30.66 8.99
C ILE A 18 3.41 30.58 9.86
N GLU A 19 4.44 31.37 9.55
CA GLU A 19 5.73 31.36 10.25
C GLU A 19 5.56 31.53 11.76
N GLY A 20 6.08 30.57 12.54
CA GLY A 20 6.01 30.54 14.00
C GLY A 20 4.70 30.06 14.59
N GLU A 21 3.68 29.77 13.76
CA GLU A 21 2.39 29.24 14.22
C GLU A 21 2.29 27.74 13.94
N TYR A 22 2.66 26.93 14.92
CA TYR A 22 2.57 25.47 14.81
C TYR A 22 1.17 24.95 15.12
N ASP A 23 0.66 24.03 14.30
CA ASP A 23 -0.58 23.29 14.52
C ASP A 23 -0.30 21.78 14.65
N TRP A 24 -0.50 21.26 15.87
CA TRP A 24 -0.36 19.83 16.20
C TRP A 24 -1.68 19.26 16.73
N THR A 25 -2.82 19.78 16.29
CA THR A 25 -4.14 19.41 16.79
C THR A 25 -5.00 18.74 15.72
N GLY A 26 -6.07 18.04 16.15
CA GLY A 26 -7.00 17.38 15.23
C GLY A 26 -6.30 16.44 14.27
N ASP A 27 -6.53 16.60 12.98
CA ASP A 27 -5.94 15.76 11.92
C ASP A 27 -4.41 15.94 11.78
N ARG A 28 -3.82 16.92 12.48
CA ARG A 28 -2.38 17.20 12.54
C ARG A 28 -1.73 16.71 13.83
N ASN A 29 -2.42 15.95 14.67
CA ASN A 29 -1.91 15.49 15.96
C ASN A 29 -0.92 14.34 15.81
N LEU A 30 0.35 14.69 15.57
CA LEU A 30 1.45 13.73 15.40
C LEU A 30 1.67 12.87 16.65
N HIS A 31 1.54 13.45 17.85
CA HIS A 31 1.71 12.70 19.10
C HIS A 31 0.69 11.57 19.23
N GLU A 32 -0.59 11.85 18.95
CA GLU A 32 -1.68 10.86 19.02
C GLU A 32 -1.52 9.77 17.96
N PHE A 33 -1.11 10.14 16.75
CA PHE A 33 -0.82 9.18 15.68
C PHE A 33 0.24 8.16 16.13
N ILE A 34 1.35 8.62 16.72
CA ILE A 34 2.44 7.75 17.16
C ILE A 34 2.04 6.93 18.39
N ALA A 35 1.27 7.52 19.32
CA ALA A 35 0.72 6.80 20.47
C ALA A 35 -0.20 5.65 20.02
N THR A 36 -1.04 5.88 19.02
CA THR A 36 -1.92 4.87 18.43
C THR A 36 -1.10 3.76 17.76
N ALA A 37 -0.06 4.10 16.99
CA ALA A 37 0.83 3.11 16.40
C ALA A 37 1.48 2.21 17.48
N LYS A 38 1.92 2.81 18.60
CA LYS A 38 2.46 2.07 19.75
C LYS A 38 1.44 1.10 20.36
N GLN A 39 0.19 1.55 20.56
CA GLN A 39 -0.89 0.72 21.08
C GLN A 39 -1.21 -0.47 20.16
N CYS A 40 -1.14 -0.24 18.84
CA CYS A 40 -1.32 -1.29 17.83
C CYS A 40 -0.11 -2.20 17.66
N GLY A 41 1.00 -1.97 18.38
CA GLY A 41 2.22 -2.76 18.26
C GLY A 41 2.98 -2.55 16.96
N VAL A 42 2.72 -1.44 16.25
CA VAL A 42 3.35 -1.11 14.96
C VAL A 42 4.51 -0.15 15.20
N LYS A 43 5.66 -0.43 14.59
CA LYS A 43 6.82 0.47 14.62
C LYS A 43 6.63 1.62 13.63
N VAL A 44 7.37 2.70 13.82
CA VAL A 44 7.27 3.92 13.01
C VAL A 44 8.62 4.31 12.42
N TRP A 45 8.63 4.60 11.14
CA TRP A 45 9.66 5.35 10.43
C TRP A 45 9.13 6.74 10.12
N LEU A 46 9.65 7.76 10.81
CA LEU A 46 9.14 9.11 10.70
C LEU A 46 9.89 9.89 9.62
N ARG A 47 9.19 10.45 8.65
CA ARG A 47 9.79 11.21 7.55
C ARG A 47 9.72 12.71 7.89
N ILE A 48 10.84 13.26 8.37
CA ILE A 48 10.91 14.63 8.94
C ILE A 48 11.27 15.73 7.93
N GLY A 49 11.44 15.37 6.67
CA GLY A 49 11.86 16.31 5.64
C GLY A 49 13.31 16.81 5.83
N PRO A 50 13.58 18.10 5.56
CA PRO A 50 12.67 19.25 5.43
C PRO A 50 11.83 19.25 4.16
N TRP A 51 12.34 18.77 3.03
CA TRP A 51 11.62 18.51 1.81
C TRP A 51 11.01 17.10 1.83
N CYS A 52 9.73 16.99 1.56
CA CYS A 52 8.99 15.71 1.58
C CYS A 52 8.64 15.21 0.18
N HIS A 53 8.57 16.08 -0.82
CA HIS A 53 7.87 15.85 -2.08
C HIS A 53 6.40 15.51 -1.79
N GLY A 54 6.01 14.24 -1.73
CA GLY A 54 4.76 13.73 -1.15
C GLY A 54 3.50 14.31 -1.77
N GLU A 55 3.58 14.77 -3.04
CA GLU A 55 2.52 15.46 -3.78
C GLU A 55 1.94 16.65 -3.00
N ALA A 56 2.75 17.22 -2.11
CA ALA A 56 2.40 18.38 -1.30
C ALA A 56 2.85 19.68 -1.98
N ARG A 57 2.12 20.77 -1.71
CA ARG A 57 2.47 22.11 -2.15
C ARG A 57 3.93 22.43 -1.81
N ASN A 58 4.68 22.95 -2.78
CA ASN A 58 6.11 23.30 -2.67
C ASN A 58 6.98 22.15 -2.11
N GLY A 59 6.61 20.88 -2.36
CA GLY A 59 7.31 19.73 -1.79
C GLY A 59 7.23 19.64 -0.27
N GLY A 60 6.24 20.30 0.31
CA GLY A 60 6.01 20.38 1.75
C GLY A 60 6.53 21.65 2.40
N PHE A 61 7.23 22.52 1.69
CA PHE A 61 7.68 23.81 2.24
C PHE A 61 6.52 24.79 2.37
N PRO A 62 6.41 25.50 3.50
CA PRO A 62 5.46 26.60 3.62
C PRO A 62 5.85 27.77 2.71
N ASP A 63 4.84 28.51 2.20
CA ASP A 63 5.07 29.61 1.26
C ASP A 63 5.99 30.69 1.84
N TRP A 64 5.92 31.00 3.14
CA TRP A 64 6.77 31.97 3.78
C TRP A 64 8.27 31.63 3.68
N LEU A 65 8.63 30.32 3.66
CA LEU A 65 10.02 29.86 3.50
C LEU A 65 10.60 30.29 2.15
N LEU A 66 9.79 30.17 1.09
CA LEU A 66 10.20 30.52 -0.28
C LEU A 66 10.35 32.04 -0.50
N HIS A 67 9.81 32.86 0.41
CA HIS A 67 9.95 34.31 0.38
C HIS A 67 11.13 34.82 1.21
N LYS A 68 11.91 33.92 1.83
CA LYS A 68 13.15 34.30 2.56
C LYS A 68 14.28 34.63 1.59
N ASN A 69 15.26 35.38 2.10
CA ASN A 69 16.45 35.76 1.33
C ASN A 69 17.53 34.64 1.39
N PHE A 70 17.14 33.41 1.06
CA PHE A 70 18.02 32.26 0.87
C PHE A 70 17.37 31.27 -0.08
N GLU A 71 18.16 30.39 -0.68
CA GLU A 71 17.64 29.32 -1.53
C GLU A 71 17.47 28.03 -0.70
N PRO A 72 16.26 27.44 -0.62
CA PRO A 72 16.04 26.17 0.06
C PRO A 72 16.80 25.02 -0.61
N ARG A 73 17.09 23.97 0.16
CA ARG A 73 17.81 22.77 -0.30
C ARG A 73 19.23 23.08 -0.81
N THR A 74 19.86 24.14 -0.27
CA THR A 74 21.26 24.51 -0.52
C THR A 74 22.05 24.57 0.78
N ASN A 75 23.38 24.80 0.69
CA ASN A 75 24.25 24.93 1.86
C ASN A 75 24.25 26.35 2.46
N ASP A 76 23.10 27.04 2.40
CA ASP A 76 22.93 28.34 3.03
C ASP A 76 22.70 28.19 4.54
N GLU A 77 23.48 28.95 5.36
CA GLU A 77 23.40 28.88 6.82
C GLU A 77 22.05 29.34 7.37
N ASN A 78 21.39 30.30 6.71
CA ASN A 78 20.06 30.74 7.11
C ASN A 78 19.00 29.68 6.84
N TYR A 79 19.15 28.92 5.73
CA TYR A 79 18.29 27.76 5.47
C TYR A 79 18.48 26.69 6.55
N PHE A 80 19.71 26.35 6.89
CA PHE A 80 19.95 25.38 7.97
C PHE A 80 19.40 25.83 9.33
N ALA A 81 19.45 27.13 9.64
CA ALA A 81 18.92 27.66 10.91
C ALA A 81 17.39 27.44 11.03
N VAL A 82 16.62 27.63 9.94
CA VAL A 82 15.17 27.38 9.96
C VAL A 82 14.87 25.88 9.99
N VAL A 83 15.64 25.04 9.29
CA VAL A 83 15.53 23.58 9.36
C VAL A 83 15.83 23.04 10.75
N GLU A 84 16.83 23.58 11.44
CA GLU A 84 17.13 23.21 12.82
C GLU A 84 15.94 23.49 13.75
N THR A 85 15.29 24.64 13.58
CA THR A 85 14.09 25.02 14.33
C THR A 85 12.94 24.03 14.05
N TRP A 86 12.73 23.67 12.81
CA TRP A 86 11.74 22.69 12.39
C TRP A 86 12.00 21.29 13.00
N TYR A 87 13.23 20.78 12.93
CA TYR A 87 13.58 19.49 13.53
C TYR A 87 13.37 19.47 15.04
N LYS A 88 13.69 20.58 15.75
CA LYS A 88 13.43 20.71 17.18
C LYS A 88 11.94 20.73 17.50
N ALA A 89 11.12 21.39 16.64
CA ALA A 89 9.66 21.42 16.80
C ALA A 89 9.06 20.01 16.66
N ILE A 90 9.48 19.23 15.66
CA ILE A 90 9.05 17.83 15.50
C ILE A 90 9.50 17.00 16.72
N TYR A 91 10.77 17.10 17.09
CA TYR A 91 11.30 16.30 18.20
C TYR A 91 10.57 16.56 19.51
N ALA A 92 10.16 17.79 19.77
CA ALA A 92 9.39 18.14 20.95
C ALA A 92 8.05 17.36 21.04
N GLN A 93 7.42 17.04 19.89
CA GLN A 93 6.17 16.26 19.83
C GLN A 93 6.40 14.75 20.05
N VAL A 94 7.58 14.22 19.69
CA VAL A 94 7.78 12.77 19.57
C VAL A 94 8.87 12.18 20.46
N LYS A 95 9.57 12.99 21.25
CA LYS A 95 10.75 12.59 22.06
C LYS A 95 10.51 11.38 22.96
N ASP A 96 9.29 11.24 23.49
CA ASP A 96 8.93 10.17 24.41
C ASP A 96 8.66 8.82 23.69
N PHE A 97 8.67 8.83 22.35
CA PHE A 97 8.42 7.68 21.52
C PHE A 97 9.66 7.16 20.76
N ILE A 98 10.82 7.77 20.99
CA ILE A 98 12.07 7.37 20.32
C ILE A 98 12.60 6.06 20.92
N CYS A 99 12.84 5.06 20.06
CA CYS A 99 13.50 3.80 20.41
C CYS A 99 15.02 3.98 20.31
N THR A 100 15.68 4.38 21.42
CA THR A 100 17.12 4.60 21.42
C THR A 100 17.87 3.27 21.45
N PRO A 101 18.71 2.96 20.45
CA PRO A 101 19.48 1.72 20.41
C PRO A 101 20.34 1.52 21.66
N GLY A 102 20.30 0.31 22.21
CA GLY A 102 21.06 -0.04 23.42
C GLY A 102 20.43 0.40 24.74
N HIS A 103 19.29 1.07 24.74
CA HIS A 103 18.56 1.51 25.93
C HIS A 103 17.31 0.64 26.15
N ALA A 104 17.38 -0.32 27.07
CA ALA A 104 16.27 -1.25 27.34
C ALA A 104 14.96 -0.54 27.72
N SER A 105 15.02 0.59 28.41
CA SER A 105 13.84 1.39 28.80
C SER A 105 13.05 1.99 27.63
N THR A 106 13.64 2.05 26.44
CA THR A 106 13.01 2.60 25.24
C THR A 106 12.75 1.55 24.15
N ALA A 107 13.01 0.26 24.43
CA ALA A 107 12.90 -0.82 23.47
C ALA A 107 11.49 -0.96 22.86
N ASP A 108 10.45 -0.68 23.65
CA ASP A 108 9.05 -0.75 23.23
C ASP A 108 8.58 0.51 22.46
N ASN A 109 9.38 1.58 22.46
CA ASN A 109 9.03 2.79 21.75
C ASN A 109 8.90 2.54 20.23
N PRO A 110 7.93 3.16 19.57
CA PRO A 110 7.60 2.82 18.19
C PRO A 110 8.55 3.43 17.17
N ILE A 111 9.15 4.61 17.39
CA ILE A 111 9.99 5.28 16.40
C ILE A 111 11.37 4.61 16.37
N ILE A 112 11.63 3.81 15.35
CA ILE A 112 12.87 3.04 15.16
C ILE A 112 13.78 3.61 14.07
N GLY A 113 13.27 4.55 13.28
CA GLY A 113 14.03 5.20 12.21
C GLY A 113 13.41 6.51 11.78
N VAL A 114 14.25 7.34 11.15
CA VAL A 114 13.86 8.67 10.65
C VAL A 114 14.39 8.84 9.23
N GLN A 115 13.52 9.29 8.32
CA GLN A 115 13.93 9.73 6.99
C GLN A 115 14.26 11.22 7.00
N ILE A 116 15.37 11.54 6.37
CA ILE A 116 15.84 12.91 6.12
C ILE A 116 15.80 13.15 4.63
N GLU A 117 15.20 14.27 4.19
CA GLU A 117 15.02 14.65 2.80
C GLU A 117 14.23 13.60 1.98
N ASN A 118 14.01 13.88 0.72
CA ASN A 118 13.43 12.95 -0.23
C ASN A 118 14.03 13.21 -1.62
N GLU A 119 14.61 12.18 -2.22
CA GLU A 119 15.18 12.22 -3.58
C GLU A 119 16.14 13.41 -3.82
N PHE A 120 16.91 13.77 -2.80
CA PHE A 120 17.85 14.90 -2.88
C PHE A 120 18.96 14.62 -3.88
N GLY A 121 19.04 15.41 -4.95
CA GLY A 121 19.93 15.20 -6.08
C GLY A 121 19.28 14.47 -7.25
N HIS A 122 18.12 13.81 -7.06
CA HIS A 122 17.25 13.30 -8.13
C HIS A 122 16.16 14.32 -8.47
N CYS A 123 15.34 14.67 -7.48
CA CYS A 123 14.30 15.70 -7.60
C CYS A 123 14.78 17.05 -7.04
N GLY A 124 15.74 17.67 -7.69
CA GLY A 124 16.36 18.94 -7.24
C GLY A 124 17.34 18.76 -6.09
N GLY A 125 17.79 19.87 -5.51
CA GLY A 125 18.88 19.91 -4.53
C GLY A 125 20.26 20.00 -5.17
N LEU A 126 21.31 19.76 -4.40
CA LEU A 126 22.71 19.84 -4.84
C LEU A 126 23.23 18.48 -5.30
N TYR A 127 24.27 18.53 -6.13
CA TYR A 127 24.89 17.34 -6.74
C TYR A 127 26.31 17.13 -6.18
N ASP A 128 26.91 16.00 -6.54
CA ASP A 128 28.29 15.63 -6.22
C ASP A 128 28.60 15.72 -4.71
N GLU A 129 29.83 16.06 -4.36
CA GLU A 129 30.29 16.16 -2.96
C GLU A 129 29.56 17.29 -2.20
N THR A 130 29.15 18.35 -2.90
CA THR A 130 28.39 19.46 -2.28
C THR A 130 27.03 18.97 -1.78
N GLY A 131 26.39 18.08 -2.55
CA GLY A 131 25.14 17.43 -2.13
C GLY A 131 25.34 16.42 -1.00
N GLU A 132 26.43 15.66 -1.03
CA GLU A 132 26.78 14.76 0.07
C GLU A 132 27.04 15.52 1.38
N ASP A 133 27.72 16.69 1.31
CA ASP A 133 27.94 17.57 2.47
C ASP A 133 26.63 18.11 3.04
N HIS A 134 25.70 18.53 2.18
CA HIS A 134 24.36 18.94 2.58
C HIS A 134 23.65 17.86 3.40
N MET A 135 23.62 16.65 2.85
CA MET A 135 22.95 15.52 3.50
C MET A 135 23.62 15.12 4.82
N ARG A 136 24.96 15.15 4.89
CA ARG A 136 25.72 14.93 6.14
C ARG A 136 25.40 16.00 7.20
N ARG A 137 25.19 17.24 6.77
CA ARG A 137 24.81 18.33 7.68
C ARG A 137 23.41 18.13 8.24
N LEU A 138 22.41 17.83 7.40
CA LEU A 138 21.05 17.51 7.84
C LEU A 138 21.03 16.32 8.80
N GLN A 139 21.82 15.27 8.51
CA GLN A 139 21.99 14.12 9.41
C GLN A 139 22.50 14.55 10.79
N THR A 140 23.52 15.42 10.82
CA THR A 140 24.09 15.92 12.07
C THR A 140 23.07 16.73 12.86
N MET A 141 22.32 17.61 12.17
CA MET A 141 21.27 18.44 12.79
C MET A 141 20.14 17.59 13.38
N ALA A 142 19.70 16.56 12.69
CA ALA A 142 18.69 15.65 13.20
C ALA A 142 19.17 14.91 14.48
N LYS A 143 20.41 14.45 14.50
CA LYS A 143 21.03 13.84 15.70
C LYS A 143 21.15 14.85 16.85
N MET A 144 21.54 16.08 16.57
CA MET A 144 21.62 17.14 17.57
C MET A 144 20.24 17.54 18.12
N ALA A 145 19.19 17.47 17.31
CA ALA A 145 17.81 17.66 17.76
C ALA A 145 17.32 16.53 18.69
N GLY A 146 17.96 15.34 18.65
CA GLY A 146 17.67 14.21 19.52
C GLY A 146 17.25 12.92 18.80
N PHE A 147 17.20 12.88 17.46
CA PHE A 147 16.84 11.69 16.68
C PHE A 147 17.98 10.67 16.61
N ASN A 148 18.24 9.98 17.74
CA ASN A 148 19.30 8.97 17.86
C ASN A 148 18.78 7.56 17.48
N VAL A 149 18.31 7.41 16.25
CA VAL A 149 17.79 6.19 15.64
C VAL A 149 18.44 5.96 14.28
N ALA A 150 18.08 4.88 13.58
CA ALA A 150 18.52 4.67 12.21
C ALA A 150 18.07 5.82 11.31
N LEU A 151 19.00 6.39 10.54
CA LEU A 151 18.71 7.46 9.58
C LEU A 151 18.78 6.91 8.17
N TYR A 152 17.77 7.23 7.36
CA TYR A 152 17.68 6.83 5.98
C TYR A 152 17.21 7.98 5.09
N THR A 153 17.35 7.81 3.78
CA THR A 153 16.83 8.75 2.79
C THR A 153 16.28 8.00 1.59
N ALA A 154 15.16 8.47 1.05
CA ALA A 154 14.63 7.96 -0.21
C ALA A 154 15.50 8.46 -1.37
N THR A 155 15.88 7.55 -2.26
CA THR A 155 16.83 7.81 -3.34
C THR A 155 16.18 7.93 -4.72
N GLY A 156 14.88 7.65 -4.81
CA GLY A 156 14.16 7.71 -6.07
C GLY A 156 14.74 6.79 -7.13
N TRP A 157 14.88 7.32 -8.33
CA TRP A 157 15.30 6.57 -9.53
C TRP A 157 16.79 6.73 -9.85
N GLY A 158 17.59 7.07 -8.88
CA GLY A 158 19.04 7.26 -9.03
C GLY A 158 19.46 8.73 -8.98
N GLY A 159 20.78 8.96 -8.84
CA GLY A 159 21.34 10.31 -8.71
C GLY A 159 21.23 10.95 -7.32
N ALA A 160 20.40 10.40 -6.44
CA ALA A 160 20.20 10.94 -5.10
C ALA A 160 21.43 10.81 -4.22
N ARG A 161 21.64 11.79 -3.36
CA ARG A 161 22.75 11.86 -2.40
C ARG A 161 22.30 11.33 -1.05
N THR A 162 23.12 10.51 -0.43
CA THR A 162 22.74 9.81 0.81
C THR A 162 23.36 10.38 2.07
N GLY A 163 24.46 11.13 1.97
CA GLY A 163 25.23 11.56 3.14
C GLY A 163 25.73 10.40 4.01
N GLY A 164 25.76 9.17 3.47
CA GLY A 164 26.10 7.95 4.21
C GLY A 164 24.94 7.35 5.01
N MET A 165 23.73 7.88 4.87
CA MET A 165 22.51 7.28 5.44
C MET A 165 22.07 6.04 4.64
N LEU A 166 21.19 5.22 5.22
CA LEU A 166 20.63 4.06 4.55
C LEU A 166 19.85 4.50 3.30
N PRO A 167 20.21 4.03 2.11
CA PRO A 167 19.43 4.31 0.90
C PRO A 167 18.17 3.44 0.84
N VAL A 168 17.03 4.04 0.53
CA VAL A 168 15.77 3.34 0.28
C VAL A 168 15.27 3.67 -1.11
N MET A 169 14.80 2.64 -1.80
CA MET A 169 14.47 2.70 -3.22
C MET A 169 12.97 2.72 -3.46
N GLY A 170 12.55 2.87 -4.71
CA GLY A 170 11.18 2.80 -5.17
C GLY A 170 10.97 1.78 -6.28
N GLY A 171 9.77 1.76 -6.81
CA GLY A 171 9.36 0.97 -7.97
C GLY A 171 7.86 1.02 -8.20
N TYR A 172 7.43 1.47 -9.38
CA TYR A 172 6.03 1.58 -9.74
C TYR A 172 5.70 0.77 -10.99
N CYS A 173 4.45 0.38 -11.14
CA CYS A 173 3.98 -0.36 -12.33
C CYS A 173 3.68 0.57 -13.52
N ASP A 174 3.47 1.86 -13.28
CA ASP A 174 3.23 2.93 -14.26
C ASP A 174 3.74 4.26 -13.68
N ALA A 175 3.83 5.31 -14.51
CA ALA A 175 4.32 6.63 -14.14
C ALA A 175 3.24 7.72 -14.35
N PRO A 176 2.35 7.96 -13.37
CA PRO A 176 1.32 9.00 -13.48
C PRO A 176 1.87 10.42 -13.64
N TRP A 177 3.11 10.66 -13.25
CA TRP A 177 3.85 11.92 -13.41
C TRP A 177 4.39 12.13 -14.82
N ASP A 178 4.39 11.10 -15.68
CA ASP A 178 4.84 11.21 -17.06
C ASP A 178 3.95 12.22 -17.83
N PRO A 179 4.53 13.21 -18.52
CA PRO A 179 3.75 14.25 -19.19
C PRO A 179 2.98 13.75 -20.43
N ARG A 180 3.27 12.54 -20.92
CA ARG A 180 2.58 11.97 -22.08
C ARG A 180 1.14 11.60 -21.77
N THR A 181 0.27 11.85 -22.76
CA THR A 181 -1.15 11.47 -22.73
C THR A 181 -1.43 10.21 -23.57
N THR A 182 -0.44 9.34 -23.67
CA THR A 182 -0.49 8.04 -24.38
C THR A 182 -0.04 6.91 -23.47
N GLU A 183 -0.17 5.68 -23.94
CA GLU A 183 0.48 4.51 -23.30
C GLU A 183 1.98 4.75 -23.22
N ILE A 184 2.60 4.25 -22.16
CA ILE A 184 4.05 4.28 -21.96
C ILE A 184 4.65 2.86 -22.07
N GLU A 185 5.96 2.79 -22.17
CA GLU A 185 6.73 1.55 -22.29
C GLU A 185 6.49 0.61 -21.08
N PRO A 186 6.65 -0.71 -21.25
CA PRO A 186 6.60 -1.65 -20.14
C PRO A 186 7.61 -1.30 -19.04
N SER A 187 7.16 -1.31 -17.80
CA SER A 187 8.04 -1.05 -16.64
C SER A 187 9.09 -2.16 -16.47
N GLY A 188 10.35 -1.76 -16.27
CA GLY A 188 11.44 -2.67 -15.89
C GLY A 188 11.27 -3.27 -14.49
N ASN A 189 10.32 -2.78 -13.70
CA ASN A 189 10.02 -3.32 -12.38
C ASN A 189 9.42 -4.73 -12.40
N TYR A 190 9.08 -5.25 -13.58
CA TYR A 190 8.67 -6.63 -13.80
C TYR A 190 9.83 -7.59 -14.13
N ILE A 191 11.08 -7.12 -14.08
CA ILE A 191 12.29 -7.92 -14.34
C ILE A 191 13.07 -8.11 -13.04
N PHE A 192 13.53 -9.34 -12.80
CA PHE A 192 14.47 -9.61 -11.70
C PHE A 192 15.84 -9.03 -12.04
N THR A 193 16.36 -8.18 -11.15
CA THR A 193 17.65 -7.50 -11.38
C THR A 193 18.35 -7.20 -10.05
N HIS A 194 19.68 -7.11 -10.08
CA HIS A 194 20.46 -6.59 -8.97
C HIS A 194 20.50 -5.06 -8.94
N GLU A 195 20.04 -4.42 -10.00
CA GLU A 195 19.92 -2.97 -10.03
C GLU A 195 18.86 -2.51 -9.03
N ARG A 196 19.22 -1.53 -8.24
CA ARG A 196 18.33 -0.89 -7.26
C ARG A 196 17.78 0.44 -7.76
N ASN A 197 18.04 0.75 -9.03
CA ASN A 197 17.69 1.99 -9.69
C ASN A 197 16.54 1.72 -10.67
N ASP A 198 15.39 2.37 -10.45
CA ASP A 198 14.19 2.17 -11.24
C ASP A 198 13.97 3.24 -12.32
N HIS A 199 15.05 3.88 -12.80
CA HIS A 199 15.03 4.91 -13.85
C HIS A 199 14.49 4.43 -15.20
N ASN A 200 13.89 3.28 -15.26
CA ASN A 200 13.38 2.64 -16.45
C ASN A 200 11.85 2.64 -16.53
N ILE A 201 11.21 3.65 -15.97
CA ILE A 201 9.76 3.82 -16.02
C ILE A 201 9.37 5.23 -16.46
N GLY A 202 8.49 5.34 -17.47
CA GLY A 202 7.95 6.59 -17.95
C GLY A 202 9.04 7.60 -18.32
N SER A 203 8.87 8.86 -17.93
CA SER A 203 9.83 9.95 -18.19
C SER A 203 11.18 9.75 -17.51
N ASP A 204 11.27 8.88 -16.51
CA ASP A 204 12.54 8.55 -15.84
C ASP A 204 13.37 7.54 -16.64
N HIS A 205 12.81 6.98 -17.69
CA HIS A 205 13.49 6.03 -18.56
C HIS A 205 14.69 6.67 -19.26
N GLY A 206 15.88 6.19 -18.94
CA GLY A 206 17.12 6.65 -19.59
C GLY A 206 17.74 7.92 -19.01
N PHE A 207 17.33 8.43 -17.86
CA PHE A 207 18.00 9.58 -17.23
C PHE A 207 19.47 9.33 -16.85
N GLY A 208 19.90 8.08 -16.84
CA GLY A 208 21.33 7.73 -16.74
C GLY A 208 22.04 8.12 -15.44
N TYR A 209 21.35 8.62 -14.46
CA TYR A 209 21.89 8.92 -13.14
C TYR A 209 22.09 7.63 -12.36
N GLY A 210 23.17 6.94 -12.58
CA GLY A 210 23.48 5.71 -11.85
C GLY A 210 23.33 5.85 -10.32
N ILE A 211 23.39 4.71 -9.64
CA ILE A 211 23.44 4.67 -8.17
C ILE A 211 24.68 5.41 -7.68
N THR A 212 24.54 6.28 -6.69
CA THR A 212 25.61 7.12 -6.13
C THR A 212 26.31 6.50 -4.91
N PHE A 213 25.89 5.30 -4.51
CA PHE A 213 26.43 4.59 -3.34
C PHE A 213 26.82 3.15 -3.70
N ASP A 214 27.70 2.55 -2.89
CA ASP A 214 28.12 1.17 -3.04
C ASP A 214 27.03 0.21 -2.52
N ILE A 215 26.32 -0.44 -3.43
CA ILE A 215 25.21 -1.35 -3.09
C ILE A 215 25.62 -2.52 -2.20
N ALA A 216 26.89 -2.94 -2.23
CA ALA A 216 27.36 -4.04 -1.42
C ALA A 216 27.43 -3.69 0.09
N LYS A 217 27.44 -2.40 0.42
CA LYS A 217 27.52 -1.92 1.81
C LYS A 217 26.17 -1.76 2.49
N PHE A 218 25.08 -1.87 1.74
CA PHE A 218 23.74 -1.58 2.26
C PHE A 218 22.75 -2.71 1.96
N PRO A 219 21.83 -3.03 2.88
CA PRO A 219 20.71 -3.91 2.57
C PRO A 219 19.85 -3.30 1.46
N TYR A 220 19.12 -4.14 0.73
CA TYR A 220 18.14 -3.65 -0.24
C TYR A 220 16.82 -3.36 0.47
N LEU A 221 16.51 -2.08 0.63
CA LEU A 221 15.30 -1.57 1.30
C LEU A 221 14.48 -0.76 0.31
N THR A 222 13.16 -0.80 0.44
CA THR A 222 12.25 0.07 -0.31
C THR A 222 11.39 0.91 0.61
N ALA A 223 11.05 2.11 0.19
CA ALA A 223 10.09 3.00 0.84
C ALA A 223 8.93 3.36 -0.10
N GLU A 224 9.10 3.15 -1.38
CA GLU A 224 8.19 3.62 -2.42
C GLU A 224 7.93 2.56 -3.50
N LEU A 225 7.65 1.30 -3.09
CA LEU A 225 6.96 0.40 -4.01
C LEU A 225 5.51 0.88 -4.15
N GLY A 226 5.06 1.08 -5.39
CA GLY A 226 3.70 1.52 -5.65
C GLY A 226 2.69 0.58 -4.99
N GLY A 227 2.06 1.02 -3.91
CA GLY A 227 0.91 0.32 -3.30
C GLY A 227 -0.39 0.67 -4.03
N GLY A 228 -0.38 1.76 -4.74
CA GLY A 228 -1.36 2.27 -5.68
C GLY A 228 -0.65 3.20 -6.64
N LEU A 229 -1.40 4.03 -7.35
CA LEU A 229 -0.87 5.10 -8.18
C LEU A 229 -1.65 6.39 -7.94
N GLN A 230 -0.93 7.51 -7.90
CA GLN A 230 -1.57 8.81 -7.92
C GLN A 230 -2.41 8.99 -9.19
N VAL A 231 -3.43 9.83 -9.10
CA VAL A 231 -4.26 10.21 -10.24
C VAL A 231 -4.01 11.69 -10.51
N THR A 232 -3.28 12.00 -11.57
CA THR A 232 -3.01 13.39 -11.97
C THR A 232 -4.07 13.92 -12.92
N ALA A 233 -4.15 15.24 -13.09
CA ALA A 233 -5.12 15.84 -13.98
C ALA A 233 -4.96 15.37 -15.44
N HIS A 234 -3.71 15.16 -15.88
CA HIS A 234 -3.41 14.79 -17.27
C HIS A 234 -3.25 13.29 -17.52
N ARG A 235 -3.07 12.47 -16.46
CA ARG A 235 -2.85 11.03 -16.59
C ARG A 235 -3.63 10.24 -15.54
N ARG A 236 -4.60 9.42 -15.99
CA ARG A 236 -5.57 8.70 -15.19
C ARG A 236 -5.35 7.19 -15.34
N THR A 237 -4.23 6.72 -14.83
CA THR A 237 -3.83 5.31 -14.88
C THR A 237 -4.60 4.46 -13.88
N ILE A 238 -4.78 3.18 -14.18
CA ILE A 238 -5.41 2.19 -13.33
C ILE A 238 -4.38 1.13 -12.97
N ALA A 239 -3.89 1.14 -11.72
CA ALA A 239 -3.10 0.02 -11.21
C ALA A 239 -4.04 -1.01 -10.60
N THR A 240 -3.98 -2.23 -11.12
CA THR A 240 -4.72 -3.36 -10.56
C THR A 240 -3.95 -3.98 -9.39
N ALA A 241 -4.65 -4.76 -8.58
CA ALA A 241 -4.02 -5.53 -7.51
C ALA A 241 -2.95 -6.51 -8.05
N GLN A 242 -3.12 -6.97 -9.27
CA GLN A 242 -2.18 -7.85 -9.95
C GLN A 242 -0.92 -7.12 -10.37
N ASP A 243 -1.04 -5.92 -10.94
CA ASP A 243 0.10 -5.06 -11.31
C ASP A 243 1.04 -4.85 -10.12
N ILE A 244 0.45 -4.46 -8.99
CA ILE A 244 1.20 -4.11 -7.78
C ILE A 244 1.83 -5.34 -7.13
N ALA A 245 1.09 -6.45 -7.00
CA ALA A 245 1.59 -7.66 -6.39
C ALA A 245 2.71 -8.33 -7.21
N ALA A 246 2.66 -8.23 -8.54
CA ALA A 246 3.72 -8.73 -9.42
C ALA A 246 5.02 -7.95 -9.18
N VAL A 247 4.98 -6.60 -9.14
CA VAL A 247 6.15 -5.77 -8.81
C VAL A 247 6.71 -6.15 -7.44
N ALA A 248 5.86 -6.27 -6.41
CA ALA A 248 6.31 -6.65 -5.07
C ALA A 248 6.98 -8.03 -5.04
N THR A 249 6.45 -9.01 -5.78
CA THR A 249 7.04 -10.35 -5.91
C THR A 249 8.39 -10.31 -6.59
N VAL A 250 8.52 -9.53 -7.67
CA VAL A 250 9.79 -9.34 -8.39
C VAL A 250 10.84 -8.68 -7.50
N LYS A 251 10.47 -7.61 -6.78
CA LYS A 251 11.41 -6.94 -5.87
C LYS A 251 11.86 -7.85 -4.72
N LEU A 252 10.95 -8.66 -4.17
CA LEU A 252 11.31 -9.65 -3.15
C LEU A 252 12.29 -10.69 -3.71
N GLY A 253 12.04 -11.22 -4.91
CA GLY A 253 12.95 -12.15 -5.60
C GLY A 253 14.28 -11.51 -6.01
N SER A 254 14.33 -10.19 -6.21
CA SER A 254 15.54 -9.42 -6.52
C SER A 254 16.40 -9.09 -5.30
N GLY A 255 15.98 -9.49 -4.08
CA GLY A 255 16.82 -9.35 -2.89
C GLY A 255 16.35 -8.32 -1.87
N VAL A 256 15.15 -7.76 -2.02
CA VAL A 256 14.59 -6.82 -1.03
C VAL A 256 14.44 -7.50 0.33
N ASN A 257 14.91 -6.80 1.38
CA ASN A 257 14.82 -7.23 2.77
C ASN A 257 13.83 -6.39 3.59
N LEU A 258 13.34 -5.27 3.04
CA LEU A 258 12.24 -4.48 3.60
C LEU A 258 11.37 -3.98 2.44
N LEU A 259 10.12 -4.45 2.42
CA LEU A 259 9.10 -4.02 1.47
C LEU A 259 8.34 -2.83 2.03
N GLY A 260 8.70 -1.63 1.62
CA GLY A 260 7.99 -0.40 1.95
C GLY A 260 7.20 0.11 0.75
N TYR A 261 5.92 0.38 0.96
CA TYR A 261 4.98 0.79 -0.09
C TYR A 261 4.65 2.28 0.01
N TYR A 262 4.44 2.92 -1.13
CA TYR A 262 3.91 4.27 -1.26
C TYR A 262 2.78 4.30 -2.31
N MET A 263 1.51 4.62 -1.97
CA MET A 263 0.97 4.72 -0.63
C MET A 263 0.46 3.35 -0.19
N TYR A 264 0.48 3.07 1.11
CA TYR A 264 -0.21 1.90 1.67
C TYR A 264 -1.59 2.26 2.22
N CYS A 265 -1.71 3.46 2.78
CA CYS A 265 -2.98 4.04 3.21
C CYS A 265 -3.20 5.36 2.49
N GLY A 266 -4.35 5.51 1.85
CA GLY A 266 -4.81 6.79 1.34
C GLY A 266 -5.22 7.75 2.46
N GLY A 267 -5.49 9.00 2.11
CA GLY A 267 -5.88 10.03 3.05
C GLY A 267 -6.60 11.20 2.40
N THR A 268 -6.93 12.17 3.22
CA THR A 268 -7.51 13.45 2.78
C THR A 268 -6.59 14.56 3.24
N ASN A 269 -6.20 15.44 2.33
CA ASN A 269 -5.40 16.62 2.66
C ASN A 269 -6.15 17.50 3.68
N PRO A 270 -5.47 18.00 4.72
CA PRO A 270 -6.08 18.94 5.65
C PRO A 270 -6.42 20.27 4.96
N ASP A 271 -7.30 21.05 5.58
CA ASP A 271 -7.58 22.41 5.12
C ASP A 271 -6.41 23.34 5.46
N GLY A 272 -5.90 24.05 4.44
CA GLY A 272 -4.99 25.16 4.65
C GLY A 272 -5.74 26.40 5.17
N LYS A 273 -5.03 27.25 5.90
CA LYS A 273 -5.55 28.55 6.35
C LYS A 273 -5.43 29.61 5.24
N LEU A 274 -4.38 29.56 4.44
CA LEU A 274 -4.04 30.53 3.42
C LEU A 274 -4.15 29.96 2.01
N THR A 275 -3.80 28.67 1.83
CA THR A 275 -3.65 28.04 0.51
C THR A 275 -4.25 26.65 0.48
N THR A 276 -4.30 26.04 -0.70
CA THR A 276 -4.46 24.58 -0.85
C THR A 276 -3.12 23.90 -0.62
N LEU A 277 -3.11 22.68 -0.10
CA LEU A 277 -1.90 22.03 0.42
C LEU A 277 -1.34 20.93 -0.49
N GLN A 278 -2.03 20.63 -1.59
CA GLN A 278 -1.57 19.64 -2.59
C GLN A 278 -0.60 20.25 -3.61
N GLU A 279 0.12 19.40 -4.29
CA GLU A 279 0.89 19.76 -5.49
C GLU A 279 -0.04 20.29 -6.59
N SER A 280 0.33 21.40 -7.22
CA SER A 280 -0.43 21.98 -8.33
C SER A 280 0.46 22.75 -9.30
N LYS A 281 -0.03 22.94 -10.53
CA LYS A 281 0.64 23.77 -11.56
C LYS A 281 0.81 25.24 -11.13
N GLU A 282 -0.06 25.74 -10.29
CA GLU A 282 0.04 27.10 -9.73
C GLU A 282 1.33 27.31 -8.93
N THR A 283 1.89 26.24 -8.36
CA THR A 283 3.14 26.27 -7.61
C THR A 283 4.35 25.84 -8.42
N GLY A 284 4.22 25.76 -9.75
CA GLY A 284 5.32 25.45 -10.67
C GLY A 284 5.59 23.96 -10.87
N TYR A 285 4.71 23.08 -10.39
CA TYR A 285 4.79 21.65 -10.65
C TYR A 285 4.20 21.27 -12.01
N PRO A 286 4.66 20.18 -12.64
CA PRO A 286 4.07 19.69 -13.87
C PRO A 286 2.68 19.08 -13.70
N ASN A 287 2.30 18.72 -12.48
CA ASN A 287 1.08 17.98 -12.16
C ASN A 287 0.06 18.85 -11.40
N ASP A 288 -1.22 18.53 -11.59
CA ASP A 288 -2.31 18.89 -10.69
C ASP A 288 -2.88 17.60 -10.08
N LEU A 289 -3.21 17.67 -8.80
CA LEU A 289 -3.83 16.60 -8.02
C LEU A 289 -5.16 17.06 -7.44
N PRO A 290 -6.06 16.16 -7.02
CA PRO A 290 -7.25 16.55 -6.27
C PRO A 290 -6.86 17.37 -5.04
N ILE A 291 -7.64 18.41 -4.74
CA ILE A 291 -7.34 19.34 -3.63
C ILE A 291 -7.44 18.60 -2.27
N LYS A 292 -8.44 17.74 -2.14
CA LYS A 292 -8.75 17.04 -0.90
C LYS A 292 -8.33 15.59 -0.92
N SER A 293 -8.73 14.85 -1.95
CA SER A 293 -8.47 13.42 -1.97
C SER A 293 -7.00 13.11 -2.22
N TYR A 294 -6.40 12.39 -1.31
CA TYR A 294 -5.10 11.76 -1.47
C TYR A 294 -5.25 10.24 -1.32
N ASP A 295 -6.24 9.68 -2.01
CA ASP A 295 -6.57 8.26 -1.96
C ASP A 295 -5.47 7.37 -2.53
N PHE A 296 -4.76 7.85 -3.57
CA PHE A 296 -3.69 7.15 -4.28
C PHE A 296 -4.10 5.74 -4.77
N ARG A 297 -5.36 5.39 -4.64
CA ARG A 297 -5.90 4.03 -4.84
C ARG A 297 -5.13 2.96 -4.06
N ALA A 298 -4.73 3.33 -2.85
CA ALA A 298 -3.89 2.56 -1.95
C ALA A 298 -4.56 1.25 -1.49
N PRO A 299 -3.79 0.30 -0.95
CA PRO A 299 -4.31 -0.92 -0.33
C PRO A 299 -5.42 -0.66 0.71
N VAL A 300 -5.21 0.30 1.61
CA VAL A 300 -6.27 0.88 2.45
C VAL A 300 -6.64 2.22 1.84
N ARG A 301 -7.88 2.35 1.37
CA ARG A 301 -8.37 3.54 0.67
C ARG A 301 -8.60 4.70 1.63
N GLU A 302 -8.92 5.89 1.09
CA GLU A 302 -9.07 7.15 1.82
C GLU A 302 -9.99 7.08 3.05
N PHE A 303 -11.02 6.26 3.02
CA PHE A 303 -12.00 6.11 4.10
C PHE A 303 -11.86 4.79 4.87
N GLY A 304 -10.71 4.12 4.75
CA GLY A 304 -10.44 2.86 5.45
C GLY A 304 -10.90 1.59 4.72
N GLN A 305 -11.38 1.70 3.49
CA GLN A 305 -11.82 0.54 2.71
C GLN A 305 -10.64 -0.40 2.40
N VAL A 306 -10.87 -1.68 2.56
CA VAL A 306 -9.92 -2.74 2.19
C VAL A 306 -10.07 -3.06 0.71
N SER A 307 -9.02 -2.75 -0.09
CA SER A 307 -9.00 -3.03 -1.52
C SER A 307 -8.50 -4.45 -1.84
N ASP A 308 -8.69 -4.87 -3.10
CA ASP A 308 -8.11 -6.14 -3.61
C ASP A 308 -6.58 -6.11 -3.57
N THR A 309 -5.98 -4.92 -3.70
CA THR A 309 -4.53 -4.74 -3.55
C THR A 309 -4.06 -5.14 -2.15
N LEU A 310 -4.78 -4.71 -1.10
CA LEU A 310 -4.46 -5.15 0.27
C LEU A 310 -4.54 -6.66 0.40
N ARG A 311 -5.57 -7.29 -0.17
CA ARG A 311 -5.76 -8.75 -0.09
C ARG A 311 -4.60 -9.50 -0.73
N ARG A 312 -4.09 -9.03 -1.88
CA ARG A 312 -2.93 -9.64 -2.56
C ARG A 312 -1.62 -9.36 -1.85
N LEU A 313 -1.34 -8.12 -1.47
CA LEU A 313 -0.11 -7.76 -0.76
C LEU A 313 -0.01 -8.44 0.61
N LYS A 314 -1.13 -8.68 1.27
CA LYS A 314 -1.22 -9.42 2.52
C LYS A 314 -0.60 -10.82 2.42
N LEU A 315 -0.72 -11.51 1.27
CA LEU A 315 -0.11 -12.83 1.07
C LEU A 315 1.42 -12.75 1.22
N ILE A 316 2.03 -11.74 0.61
CA ILE A 316 3.48 -11.49 0.74
C ILE A 316 3.83 -11.07 2.17
N SER A 317 3.02 -10.19 2.77
CA SER A 317 3.26 -9.69 4.12
C SER A 317 3.15 -10.79 5.18
N TYR A 318 2.22 -11.74 5.04
CA TYR A 318 2.12 -12.88 5.93
C TYR A 318 3.30 -13.83 5.77
N PHE A 319 3.72 -14.11 4.54
CA PHE A 319 4.90 -14.91 4.26
C PHE A 319 6.16 -14.28 4.87
N THR A 320 6.40 -13.00 4.59
CA THR A 320 7.59 -12.31 5.12
C THR A 320 7.54 -12.10 6.63
N GLY A 321 6.36 -11.90 7.19
CA GLY A 321 6.18 -11.82 8.64
C GLY A 321 6.47 -13.13 9.39
N GLU A 322 6.22 -14.28 8.75
CA GLU A 322 6.42 -15.60 9.35
C GLU A 322 7.81 -16.17 9.04
N PHE A 323 8.26 -16.06 7.78
CA PHE A 323 9.46 -16.72 7.27
C PHE A 323 10.54 -15.74 6.79
N GLY A 324 10.31 -14.44 6.91
CA GLY A 324 11.19 -13.40 6.37
C GLY A 324 12.55 -13.30 7.08
N SER A 325 12.67 -13.70 8.34
CA SER A 325 13.95 -13.72 9.03
C SER A 325 14.95 -14.64 8.32
N GLU A 326 14.51 -15.84 7.92
CA GLU A 326 15.36 -16.75 7.13
C GLU A 326 15.62 -16.21 5.71
N LEU A 327 14.62 -15.54 5.11
CA LEU A 327 14.76 -14.96 3.78
C LEU A 327 15.85 -13.88 3.72
N CYS A 328 16.05 -13.12 4.81
CA CYS A 328 17.11 -12.11 4.89
C CYS A 328 18.52 -12.71 4.73
N ASP A 329 18.72 -13.96 5.13
CA ASP A 329 20.00 -14.66 5.03
C ASP A 329 20.19 -15.33 3.67
N LEU A 330 19.21 -15.26 2.77
CA LEU A 330 19.23 -15.84 1.44
C LEU A 330 19.44 -14.75 0.38
N PRO A 331 20.66 -14.54 -0.14
CA PRO A 331 20.90 -13.54 -1.18
C PRO A 331 20.14 -13.87 -2.47
N ALA A 332 19.90 -12.84 -3.28
CA ALA A 332 19.31 -13.04 -4.59
C ALA A 332 20.35 -13.56 -5.58
N GLU A 333 20.01 -14.61 -6.30
CA GLU A 333 20.75 -15.14 -7.44
C GLU A 333 19.88 -15.02 -8.68
N ILE A 334 20.33 -14.23 -9.65
CA ILE A 334 19.60 -13.97 -10.89
C ILE A 334 20.33 -14.69 -12.02
N PRO A 335 19.69 -15.69 -12.66
CA PRO A 335 20.29 -16.43 -13.76
C PRO A 335 20.68 -15.53 -14.94
N ALA A 336 21.77 -15.88 -15.62
CA ALA A 336 22.33 -15.07 -16.71
C ALA A 336 21.41 -14.98 -17.94
N ASP A 337 20.50 -15.92 -18.09
CA ASP A 337 19.48 -15.99 -19.15
C ASP A 337 18.18 -15.20 -18.80
N ASN A 338 18.09 -14.62 -17.59
CA ASN A 338 16.99 -13.74 -17.26
C ASN A 338 17.03 -12.49 -18.14
N PRO A 339 15.91 -12.09 -18.79
CA PRO A 339 15.90 -10.94 -19.71
C PRO A 339 16.21 -9.63 -18.97
N ARG A 340 16.82 -8.69 -19.70
CA ARG A 340 17.09 -7.32 -19.20
C ARG A 340 16.22 -6.27 -19.87
N ASP A 341 15.69 -6.58 -21.06
CA ASP A 341 14.80 -5.70 -21.80
C ASP A 341 13.36 -5.87 -21.31
N PRO A 342 12.70 -4.83 -20.80
CA PRO A 342 11.29 -4.87 -20.41
C PRO A 342 10.35 -5.33 -21.55
N ASN A 343 10.74 -5.08 -22.81
CA ASN A 343 9.98 -5.49 -23.99
C ASN A 343 10.17 -6.96 -24.37
N ASP A 344 11.03 -7.70 -23.70
CA ASP A 344 11.12 -9.14 -23.90
C ASP A 344 9.95 -9.84 -23.19
N LEU A 345 8.87 -10.04 -23.95
CA LEU A 345 7.64 -10.70 -23.50
C LEU A 345 7.66 -12.22 -23.73
N LYS A 346 8.79 -12.80 -24.12
CA LYS A 346 8.91 -14.21 -24.46
C LYS A 346 9.78 -15.02 -23.52
N SER A 347 10.84 -14.41 -23.01
CA SER A 347 11.78 -15.10 -22.12
C SER A 347 11.20 -15.29 -20.73
N LEU A 348 11.52 -16.42 -20.11
CA LEU A 348 11.19 -16.71 -18.72
C LEU A 348 11.89 -15.71 -17.80
N ARG A 349 11.14 -15.14 -16.85
CA ARG A 349 11.68 -14.26 -15.81
C ARG A 349 11.66 -15.01 -14.49
N TYR A 350 12.83 -15.25 -13.91
CA TYR A 350 12.96 -15.96 -12.64
C TYR A 350 14.22 -15.58 -11.89
N SER A 351 14.20 -15.80 -10.58
CA SER A 351 15.36 -15.63 -9.71
C SER A 351 15.29 -16.61 -8.54
N PHE A 352 16.37 -16.70 -7.79
CA PHE A 352 16.41 -17.45 -6.55
C PHE A 352 16.75 -16.53 -5.38
N ARG A 353 16.17 -16.80 -4.22
CA ARG A 353 16.68 -16.37 -2.92
C ARG A 353 17.26 -17.62 -2.26
N THR A 354 18.59 -17.70 -2.13
CA THR A 354 19.25 -18.96 -1.79
C THR A 354 20.63 -18.78 -1.15
N ASP A 355 21.03 -19.76 -0.35
CA ASP A 355 22.40 -19.98 0.15
C ASP A 355 23.15 -21.04 -0.67
N GLY A 356 22.63 -21.43 -1.84
CA GLY A 356 23.15 -22.48 -2.71
C GLY A 356 22.74 -23.91 -2.30
N LYS A 357 21.98 -24.08 -1.21
CA LYS A 357 21.49 -25.38 -0.72
C LYS A 357 19.99 -25.43 -0.57
N ARG A 358 19.40 -24.34 -0.10
CA ARG A 358 17.97 -24.17 0.16
C ARG A 358 17.51 -22.79 -0.27
N GLY A 359 16.24 -22.58 -0.37
CA GLY A 359 15.68 -21.26 -0.66
C GLY A 359 14.34 -21.28 -1.38
N TYR A 360 14.16 -20.26 -2.19
CA TYR A 360 12.95 -20.05 -2.96
C TYR A 360 13.30 -19.71 -4.41
N VAL A 361 12.54 -20.25 -5.37
CA VAL A 361 12.49 -19.74 -6.73
C VAL A 361 11.35 -18.75 -6.85
N PHE A 362 11.62 -17.60 -7.44
CA PHE A 362 10.64 -16.58 -7.80
C PHE A 362 10.46 -16.59 -9.31
N ILE A 363 9.21 -16.55 -9.76
CA ILE A 363 8.82 -16.57 -11.17
C ILE A 363 7.88 -15.42 -11.45
N ASN A 364 8.07 -14.73 -12.57
CA ASN A 364 7.16 -13.70 -13.05
C ASN A 364 6.87 -13.86 -14.54
N ASN A 365 5.66 -14.20 -14.91
CA ASN A 365 5.16 -14.22 -16.29
C ASN A 365 4.02 -13.21 -16.45
N TYR A 366 4.26 -11.99 -15.95
CA TYR A 366 3.30 -10.89 -15.97
C TYR A 366 3.99 -9.58 -16.32
N VAL A 367 3.39 -8.83 -17.24
CA VAL A 367 3.73 -7.44 -17.53
C VAL A 367 2.41 -6.68 -17.74
N ARG A 368 2.24 -5.58 -17.07
CA ARG A 368 1.03 -4.74 -17.18
C ARG A 368 0.75 -4.37 -18.64
N HIS A 369 -0.49 -4.60 -19.09
CA HIS A 369 -0.98 -4.34 -20.44
C HIS A 369 -0.31 -5.14 -21.59
N HIS A 370 0.68 -5.97 -21.31
CA HIS A 370 1.40 -6.72 -22.33
C HIS A 370 1.33 -8.22 -22.07
N PRO A 371 0.61 -8.99 -22.91
CA PRO A 371 0.53 -10.44 -22.75
C PRO A 371 1.90 -11.10 -22.91
N MET A 372 2.29 -11.91 -21.95
CA MET A 372 3.52 -12.71 -22.00
C MET A 372 3.29 -14.07 -22.66
N ALA A 373 4.32 -14.56 -23.32
CA ALA A 373 4.28 -15.90 -23.91
C ALA A 373 4.11 -16.98 -22.82
N PRO A 374 3.26 -17.99 -23.04
CA PRO A 374 3.15 -19.10 -22.11
C PRO A 374 4.36 -20.05 -22.26
N HIS A 375 4.75 -20.70 -21.15
CA HIS A 375 5.80 -21.71 -21.13
C HIS A 375 5.19 -23.08 -20.80
N ALA A 376 5.19 -23.99 -21.77
CA ALA A 376 4.70 -25.35 -21.59
C ALA A 376 5.78 -26.26 -21.03
N SER A 377 5.40 -27.16 -20.11
CA SER A 377 6.29 -28.16 -19.51
C SER A 377 7.57 -27.55 -18.93
N LEU A 378 7.45 -26.39 -18.29
CA LEU A 378 8.55 -25.69 -17.64
C LEU A 378 9.08 -26.53 -16.48
N GLY A 379 10.31 -27.04 -16.60
CA GLY A 379 11.06 -27.67 -15.52
C GLY A 379 12.23 -26.75 -15.13
N LEU A 380 12.38 -26.50 -13.84
CA LEU A 380 13.47 -25.69 -13.30
C LEU A 380 14.36 -26.53 -12.38
N THR A 381 15.67 -26.37 -12.52
CA THR A 381 16.62 -26.89 -11.55
C THR A 381 16.93 -25.79 -10.54
N ALA A 382 16.80 -26.11 -9.25
CA ALA A 382 17.10 -25.18 -8.18
C ALA A 382 18.60 -24.81 -8.16
N ALA A 383 18.93 -23.76 -7.43
CA ALA A 383 20.30 -23.24 -7.31
C ALA A 383 21.32 -24.26 -6.73
N ASP A 384 20.85 -25.32 -6.05
CA ASP A 384 21.70 -26.42 -5.58
C ASP A 384 22.22 -27.34 -6.71
N GLY A 385 21.77 -27.12 -7.96
CA GLY A 385 22.10 -27.89 -9.14
C GLY A 385 21.59 -29.34 -9.16
N LYS A 386 20.73 -29.72 -8.21
CA LYS A 386 20.24 -31.09 -8.00
C LYS A 386 18.76 -31.21 -7.85
N THR A 387 18.15 -30.29 -7.11
CA THR A 387 16.73 -30.31 -6.86
C THR A 387 16.00 -29.79 -8.11
N VAL A 388 15.07 -30.60 -8.63
CA VAL A 388 14.29 -30.26 -9.81
C VAL A 388 12.86 -30.02 -9.41
N PHE A 389 12.30 -28.85 -9.79
CA PHE A 389 10.87 -28.62 -9.68
C PHE A 389 10.11 -29.43 -10.72
N PRO A 390 8.93 -29.96 -10.38
CA PRO A 390 8.13 -30.67 -11.36
C PRO A 390 7.79 -29.78 -12.53
N ALA A 391 7.82 -30.34 -13.73
CA ALA A 391 7.42 -29.61 -14.93
C ALA A 391 5.96 -29.22 -14.85
N GLY A 392 5.68 -27.94 -15.13
CA GLY A 392 4.35 -27.36 -15.13
C GLY A 392 4.14 -26.39 -16.29
N ASN A 393 2.92 -25.98 -16.52
CA ASN A 393 2.61 -24.96 -17.50
C ASN A 393 2.52 -23.60 -16.78
N LEU A 394 3.25 -22.62 -17.28
CA LEU A 394 3.20 -21.23 -16.85
C LEU A 394 2.46 -20.42 -17.90
N LYS A 395 1.35 -19.78 -17.49
CA LYS A 395 0.51 -18.96 -18.35
C LYS A 395 0.85 -17.48 -18.23
N ASP A 396 0.40 -16.69 -19.17
CA ASP A 396 0.33 -15.24 -19.01
C ASP A 396 -0.42 -14.85 -17.74
N GLY A 397 0.05 -13.85 -17.04
CA GLY A 397 -0.57 -13.36 -15.80
C GLY A 397 -0.13 -14.06 -14.52
N GLU A 398 0.69 -15.11 -14.59
CA GLU A 398 1.11 -15.86 -13.42
C GLU A 398 2.44 -15.32 -12.85
N PHE A 399 2.46 -15.13 -11.54
CA PHE A 399 3.67 -14.83 -10.77
C PHE A 399 3.55 -15.42 -9.37
N PHE A 400 4.63 -16.01 -8.87
CA PHE A 400 4.64 -16.71 -7.59
C PHE A 400 6.07 -17.03 -7.15
N PHE A 401 6.19 -17.61 -5.97
CA PHE A 401 7.45 -18.20 -5.50
C PHE A 401 7.20 -19.55 -4.83
N LEU A 402 8.18 -20.45 -4.97
CA LEU A 402 8.09 -21.82 -4.48
C LEU A 402 9.33 -22.18 -3.67
N PRO A 403 9.19 -22.95 -2.57
CA PRO A 403 10.32 -23.37 -1.75
C PRO A 403 11.07 -24.56 -2.34
N PHE A 404 12.38 -24.63 -2.07
CA PHE A 404 13.19 -25.83 -2.23
C PHE A 404 14.10 -26.05 -1.02
N ASN A 405 14.14 -27.28 -0.52
CA ASN A 405 14.89 -27.71 0.67
C ASN A 405 14.64 -26.84 1.92
N MET A 406 13.44 -26.26 2.04
CA MET A 406 13.05 -25.42 3.17
C MET A 406 12.38 -26.25 4.29
N THR A 407 12.57 -25.84 5.53
CA THR A 407 12.02 -26.53 6.71
C THR A 407 10.95 -25.65 7.38
N TYR A 408 9.76 -26.20 7.56
CA TYR A 408 8.62 -25.55 8.18
C TYR A 408 8.17 -26.35 9.41
N ALA A 409 8.23 -25.75 10.59
CA ALA A 409 7.86 -26.40 11.86
C ALA A 409 8.50 -27.81 12.03
N GLY A 410 9.76 -27.96 11.63
CA GLY A 410 10.51 -29.21 11.73
C GLY A 410 10.29 -30.19 10.56
N VAL A 411 9.46 -29.87 9.56
CA VAL A 411 9.25 -30.68 8.36
C VAL A 411 9.98 -30.08 7.18
N THR A 412 10.91 -30.83 6.60
CA THR A 412 11.64 -30.40 5.40
C THR A 412 10.85 -30.72 4.13
N VAL A 413 10.65 -29.70 3.31
CA VAL A 413 10.06 -29.82 1.97
C VAL A 413 11.17 -29.73 0.94
N LYS A 414 11.33 -30.77 0.12
CA LYS A 414 12.30 -30.76 -0.98
C LYS A 414 11.88 -29.82 -2.10
N THR A 415 10.62 -29.91 -2.55
CA THR A 415 9.97 -28.97 -3.45
C THR A 415 8.47 -28.93 -3.19
N SER A 416 7.83 -27.82 -3.56
CA SER A 416 6.37 -27.68 -3.55
C SER A 416 5.88 -26.92 -4.76
N THR A 417 4.65 -27.18 -5.21
CA THR A 417 3.89 -26.35 -6.16
C THR A 417 2.89 -25.42 -5.48
N ALA A 418 2.90 -25.37 -4.15
CA ALA A 418 2.13 -24.42 -3.34
C ALA A 418 3.07 -23.41 -2.67
N THR A 419 2.64 -22.16 -2.57
CA THR A 419 3.39 -21.07 -1.94
C THR A 419 3.14 -21.06 -0.44
N PRO A 420 4.17 -20.97 0.42
CA PRO A 420 3.98 -20.83 1.87
C PRO A 420 3.35 -19.46 2.19
N LEU A 421 2.45 -19.45 3.18
CA LEU A 421 1.70 -18.26 3.59
C LEU A 421 2.01 -17.83 5.02
N CYS A 422 1.70 -18.68 5.99
CA CYS A 422 1.84 -18.38 7.42
C CYS A 422 1.67 -19.65 8.26
N THR A 423 1.61 -19.50 9.59
CA THR A 423 1.18 -20.55 10.51
C THR A 423 -0.21 -20.24 11.09
N ALA A 424 -0.99 -21.30 11.39
CA ALA A 424 -2.27 -21.23 12.07
C ALA A 424 -2.46 -22.45 12.99
N GLY A 425 -2.57 -22.22 14.29
CA GLY A 425 -2.59 -23.30 15.27
C GLY A 425 -1.33 -24.16 15.21
N ASP A 426 -1.53 -25.45 14.89
CA ASP A 426 -0.47 -26.44 14.66
C ASP A 426 -0.15 -26.65 13.18
N LYS A 427 -0.72 -25.83 12.29
CA LYS A 427 -0.57 -25.97 10.83
C LYS A 427 0.40 -24.94 10.24
N THR A 428 1.21 -25.38 9.28
CA THR A 428 1.84 -24.51 8.30
C THR A 428 0.90 -24.38 7.10
N VAL A 429 0.55 -23.17 6.77
CA VAL A 429 -0.43 -22.84 5.73
C VAL A 429 0.28 -22.48 4.43
N PHE A 430 -0.09 -23.15 3.38
CA PHE A 430 0.29 -22.87 2.00
C PHE A 430 -0.96 -22.46 1.21
N TYR A 431 -0.77 -21.92 0.04
CA TYR A 431 -1.87 -21.68 -0.88
C TYR A 431 -1.50 -22.01 -2.31
N ARG A 432 -2.49 -22.36 -3.08
CA ARG A 432 -2.38 -22.60 -4.51
C ARG A 432 -2.25 -21.27 -5.24
N THR A 433 -1.23 -21.14 -6.09
CA THR A 433 -0.91 -19.89 -6.79
C THR A 433 -1.87 -19.56 -7.92
N ASN A 434 -2.41 -20.58 -8.59
CA ASN A 434 -3.35 -20.42 -9.70
C ASN A 434 -4.66 -21.20 -9.44
N GLU A 435 -5.72 -20.83 -10.14
CA GLU A 435 -7.03 -21.47 -10.01
C GLU A 435 -7.20 -22.67 -10.93
N ASP A 436 -6.18 -23.01 -11.72
CA ASP A 436 -6.26 -24.14 -12.65
C ASP A 436 -6.30 -25.46 -11.89
N LYS A 437 -7.49 -26.07 -11.85
CA LYS A 437 -7.73 -27.35 -11.17
C LYS A 437 -6.97 -28.53 -11.78
N ALA A 438 -6.41 -28.37 -12.97
CA ALA A 438 -5.65 -29.41 -13.66
C ALA A 438 -4.22 -29.57 -13.15
N THR A 439 -3.68 -28.56 -12.44
CA THR A 439 -2.33 -28.65 -11.86
C THR A 439 -2.39 -29.45 -10.56
N ALA A 440 -1.84 -30.65 -10.55
CA ALA A 440 -1.75 -31.46 -9.34
C ALA A 440 -0.87 -30.74 -8.30
N PHE A 441 -1.26 -30.83 -7.03
CA PHE A 441 -0.39 -30.41 -5.93
C PHE A 441 0.75 -31.41 -5.77
N PHE A 442 1.87 -30.88 -5.41
CA PHE A 442 3.06 -31.66 -5.24
C PHE A 442 3.88 -31.16 -4.04
N PHE A 443 4.01 -32.03 -3.05
CA PHE A 443 5.04 -31.89 -2.02
C PHE A 443 6.03 -33.06 -2.19
N ALA A 444 7.27 -32.76 -2.51
CA ALA A 444 8.33 -33.74 -2.41
C ALA A 444 9.01 -33.61 -1.03
N PHE A 445 9.17 -34.73 -0.35
CA PHE A 445 9.84 -34.81 0.94
C PHE A 445 11.17 -35.57 0.79
N PRO A 446 12.17 -35.30 1.66
CA PRO A 446 13.46 -36.00 1.61
C PRO A 446 13.36 -37.47 2.04
N ASP A 447 12.38 -37.80 2.91
CA ASP A 447 12.17 -39.12 3.49
C ASP A 447 10.73 -39.33 3.98
N GLU A 448 10.39 -40.57 4.36
CA GLU A 448 9.08 -40.98 4.83
C GLU A 448 8.64 -40.28 6.15
N ALA A 449 9.60 -39.94 7.01
CA ALA A 449 9.30 -39.29 8.29
C ALA A 449 8.81 -37.83 8.05
N ASN A 450 9.50 -37.10 7.15
CA ASN A 450 9.07 -35.76 6.72
C ASN A 450 7.72 -35.82 5.98
N GLU A 451 7.50 -36.82 5.12
CA GLU A 451 6.21 -37.01 4.44
C GLU A 451 5.08 -37.26 5.44
N ALA A 452 5.24 -38.18 6.39
CA ALA A 452 4.24 -38.47 7.38
C ALA A 452 3.94 -37.28 8.30
N ALA A 453 4.94 -36.49 8.64
CA ALA A 453 4.77 -35.25 9.40
C ALA A 453 4.08 -34.16 8.57
N GLY A 454 4.49 -33.95 7.33
CA GLY A 454 3.89 -32.98 6.40
C GLY A 454 2.42 -33.24 6.14
N LYS A 455 2.04 -34.53 5.95
CA LYS A 455 0.63 -34.92 5.77
C LYS A 455 -0.27 -34.50 6.94
N LYS A 456 0.28 -34.36 8.14
CA LYS A 456 -0.48 -33.93 9.34
C LYS A 456 -0.42 -32.42 9.58
N GLN A 457 0.71 -31.79 9.25
CA GLN A 457 0.99 -30.41 9.65
C GLN A 457 0.63 -29.38 8.57
N PHE A 458 0.51 -29.79 7.30
CA PHE A 458 0.31 -28.85 6.21
C PHE A 458 -1.17 -28.66 5.88
N LEU A 459 -1.50 -27.42 5.57
CA LEU A 459 -2.78 -26.97 5.06
C LEU A 459 -2.56 -26.22 3.75
N VAL A 460 -3.22 -26.62 2.69
CA VAL A 460 -3.21 -25.90 1.40
C VAL A 460 -4.58 -25.28 1.16
N LEU A 461 -4.62 -23.96 1.06
CA LEU A 461 -5.83 -23.19 0.74
C LEU A 461 -5.96 -22.99 -0.77
N THR A 462 -7.18 -22.75 -1.23
CA THR A 462 -7.38 -22.13 -2.56
C THR A 462 -6.76 -20.75 -2.58
N HIS A 463 -6.44 -20.21 -3.77
CA HIS A 463 -6.00 -18.82 -3.90
C HIS A 463 -7.03 -17.84 -3.31
N GLN A 464 -8.31 -18.07 -3.60
CA GLN A 464 -9.41 -17.23 -3.10
C GLN A 464 -9.54 -17.29 -1.56
N ASP A 465 -9.45 -18.49 -0.96
CA ASP A 465 -9.46 -18.59 0.50
C ASP A 465 -8.25 -17.86 1.11
N ALA A 466 -7.07 -17.93 0.49
CA ALA A 466 -5.89 -17.20 0.96
C ALA A 466 -6.06 -15.66 0.88
N LEU A 467 -6.63 -15.15 -0.22
CA LEU A 467 -6.98 -13.73 -0.35
C LEU A 467 -7.96 -13.27 0.74
N ASN A 468 -8.84 -14.15 1.17
CA ASN A 468 -9.88 -13.89 2.18
C ASN A 468 -9.48 -14.30 3.59
N ALA A 469 -8.28 -14.87 3.77
CA ALA A 469 -7.76 -15.28 5.07
C ALA A 469 -7.16 -14.10 5.84
N TRP A 470 -7.48 -13.99 7.13
CA TRP A 470 -7.02 -12.95 8.04
C TRP A 470 -6.40 -13.57 9.29
N LYS A 471 -5.11 -13.36 9.48
CA LYS A 471 -4.41 -13.78 10.71
C LYS A 471 -4.72 -12.74 11.79
N ILE A 472 -5.42 -13.15 12.84
CA ILE A 472 -5.83 -12.24 13.92
C ILE A 472 -4.94 -12.36 15.15
N THR A 473 -4.39 -13.54 15.36
CA THR A 473 -3.42 -13.83 16.42
C THR A 473 -2.41 -14.82 15.88
N ASP A 474 -1.34 -15.10 16.60
CA ASP A 474 -0.33 -16.09 16.21
C ASP A 474 -0.90 -17.52 16.04
N LYS A 475 -2.12 -17.74 16.49
CA LYS A 475 -2.73 -19.07 16.50
C LYS A 475 -3.99 -19.22 15.66
N ARG A 476 -4.67 -18.14 15.28
CA ARG A 476 -5.95 -18.22 14.56
C ARG A 476 -5.93 -17.55 13.19
N LEU A 477 -6.54 -18.24 12.26
CA LEU A 477 -6.76 -17.75 10.89
C LEU A 477 -8.28 -17.73 10.63
N LEU A 478 -8.82 -16.55 10.31
CA LEU A 478 -10.20 -16.39 9.87
C LEU A 478 -10.23 -16.33 8.35
N ILE A 479 -11.22 -16.98 7.74
CA ILE A 479 -11.54 -16.81 6.32
C ILE A 479 -12.92 -16.16 6.24
N CYS A 480 -12.97 -14.96 5.69
CA CYS A 480 -14.17 -14.13 5.56
C CYS A 480 -14.69 -14.12 4.11
N PRO A 481 -15.94 -13.74 3.84
CA PRO A 481 -16.39 -13.38 2.50
C PRO A 481 -15.57 -12.23 1.89
N SER A 482 -15.65 -12.06 0.57
CA SER A 482 -14.88 -11.02 -0.14
C SER A 482 -15.27 -9.58 0.22
N ASP A 483 -16.47 -9.38 0.75
CA ASP A 483 -17.01 -8.10 1.23
C ASP A 483 -16.79 -7.86 2.74
N ALA A 484 -16.04 -8.78 3.40
CA ALA A 484 -15.71 -8.71 4.82
C ALA A 484 -14.20 -8.89 5.07
N TYR A 485 -13.74 -8.41 6.21
CA TYR A 485 -12.36 -8.56 6.66
C TYR A 485 -12.26 -8.54 8.18
N ALA A 486 -11.14 -9.05 8.71
CA ALA A 486 -10.89 -9.06 10.14
C ALA A 486 -9.56 -8.37 10.48
N TYR A 487 -9.50 -7.74 11.65
CA TYR A 487 -8.30 -7.11 12.17
C TYR A 487 -8.29 -7.13 13.70
N VAL A 488 -7.15 -6.78 14.29
CA VAL A 488 -7.02 -6.55 15.74
C VAL A 488 -6.96 -5.05 15.97
N ASP A 489 -7.84 -4.54 16.82
CA ASP A 489 -7.93 -3.10 17.12
C ASP A 489 -6.90 -2.65 18.17
N GLU A 490 -6.91 -1.37 18.53
CA GLU A 490 -6.01 -0.77 19.53
C GLU A 490 -6.20 -1.33 20.94
N LYS A 491 -7.34 -1.98 21.20
CA LYS A 491 -7.65 -2.67 22.47
C LYS A 491 -7.27 -4.15 22.45
N GLN A 492 -6.57 -4.57 21.39
CA GLN A 492 -6.21 -5.98 21.15
C GLN A 492 -7.43 -6.91 21.02
N GLN A 493 -8.56 -6.37 20.58
CA GLN A 493 -9.78 -7.13 20.31
C GLN A 493 -9.83 -7.52 18.83
N THR A 494 -10.25 -8.73 18.54
CA THR A 494 -10.53 -9.16 17.18
C THR A 494 -11.83 -8.53 16.71
N VAL A 495 -11.76 -7.81 15.60
CA VAL A 495 -12.89 -7.14 14.97
C VAL A 495 -13.14 -7.77 13.61
N LEU A 496 -14.39 -8.08 13.33
CA LEU A 496 -14.87 -8.44 12.01
C LEU A 496 -15.74 -7.30 11.46
N THR A 497 -15.50 -6.94 10.22
CA THR A 497 -16.18 -5.83 9.54
C THR A 497 -16.55 -6.25 8.12
N GLY A 498 -17.69 -5.78 7.61
CA GLY A 498 -18.13 -6.05 6.24
C GLY A 498 -19.42 -5.34 5.87
N ARG A 499 -19.87 -5.57 4.63
CA ARG A 499 -21.04 -4.87 4.04
C ARG A 499 -22.16 -5.80 3.59
N GLY A 500 -21.96 -7.10 3.66
CA GLY A 500 -22.96 -8.10 3.28
C GLY A 500 -24.19 -8.11 4.19
N GLU A 501 -25.26 -8.72 3.73
CA GLU A 501 -26.53 -8.88 4.47
C GLU A 501 -26.41 -9.84 5.65
N ALA A 502 -25.40 -10.71 5.66
CA ALA A 502 -25.09 -11.60 6.76
C ALA A 502 -23.60 -11.52 7.09
N ALA A 503 -23.29 -11.44 8.37
CA ALA A 503 -21.93 -11.58 8.84
C ALA A 503 -21.60 -13.06 9.01
N CYS A 504 -20.57 -13.55 8.35
CA CYS A 504 -20.10 -14.92 8.50
C CYS A 504 -18.58 -15.02 8.39
N PHE A 505 -18.00 -16.05 8.97
CA PHE A 505 -16.58 -16.40 8.83
C PHE A 505 -16.34 -17.88 9.15
N CYS A 506 -15.21 -18.39 8.67
CA CYS A 506 -14.66 -19.67 9.10
C CYS A 506 -13.38 -19.42 9.89
N VAL A 507 -13.11 -20.22 10.93
CA VAL A 507 -11.92 -20.03 11.79
C VAL A 507 -11.22 -21.36 12.10
N TYR A 508 -9.88 -21.30 12.13
CA TYR A 508 -9.03 -22.38 12.62
C TYR A 508 -7.84 -21.81 13.42
N PRO A 509 -7.50 -22.39 14.59
CA PRO A 509 -8.32 -23.29 15.42
C PRO A 509 -9.63 -22.66 15.85
N ASP A 510 -10.58 -23.49 16.28
CA ASP A 510 -11.90 -23.04 16.74
C ASP A 510 -11.81 -22.01 17.89
N MET A 511 -12.83 -21.20 18.02
CA MET A 511 -12.98 -20.27 19.15
C MET A 511 -13.20 -21.06 20.45
N GLU A 512 -12.58 -20.60 21.56
CA GLU A 512 -12.78 -21.23 22.87
C GLU A 512 -14.23 -21.12 23.36
N ARG A 513 -14.91 -20.06 22.95
CA ARG A 513 -16.32 -19.79 23.24
C ARG A 513 -16.97 -19.19 21.99
N VAL A 514 -18.23 -19.50 21.79
CA VAL A 514 -19.03 -18.84 20.73
C VAL A 514 -19.15 -17.36 21.08
N PRO A 515 -18.74 -16.42 20.18
CA PRO A 515 -18.88 -15.01 20.46
C PRO A 515 -20.35 -14.60 20.65
N SER A 516 -20.60 -13.58 21.46
CA SER A 516 -21.97 -13.15 21.78
C SER A 516 -22.73 -12.72 20.51
N GLY A 517 -23.92 -13.31 20.34
CA GLY A 517 -24.78 -13.04 19.19
C GLY A 517 -24.41 -13.80 17.91
N TRP A 518 -23.43 -14.69 17.95
CA TRP A 518 -23.07 -15.57 16.85
C TRP A 518 -23.64 -16.97 17.02
N GLU A 519 -23.91 -17.63 15.91
CA GLU A 519 -24.34 -19.03 15.84
C GLU A 519 -23.23 -19.88 15.18
N LYS A 520 -22.92 -21.01 15.78
CA LYS A 520 -22.03 -22.01 15.19
C LYS A 520 -22.86 -22.90 14.28
N VAL A 521 -22.62 -22.80 12.96
CA VAL A 521 -23.46 -23.47 11.94
C VAL A 521 -22.87 -24.76 11.40
N GLY A 522 -21.58 -25.02 11.65
CA GLY A 522 -20.95 -26.26 11.20
C GLY A 522 -19.44 -26.20 11.10
N THR A 523 -18.90 -27.14 10.32
CA THR A 523 -17.46 -27.18 9.99
C THR A 523 -17.29 -27.46 8.50
N VAL A 524 -16.21 -26.94 7.93
CA VAL A 524 -15.83 -27.15 6.53
C VAL A 524 -14.35 -27.51 6.42
N ASN A 525 -14.03 -28.51 5.61
CA ASN A 525 -12.64 -28.81 5.30
C ASN A 525 -12.11 -27.74 4.30
N LYS A 526 -11.05 -27.06 4.70
CA LYS A 526 -10.37 -26.05 3.87
C LYS A 526 -9.06 -26.56 3.24
N ASN A 527 -8.61 -27.75 3.60
CA ASN A 527 -7.48 -28.36 2.93
C ASN A 527 -7.91 -28.93 1.58
N ILE A 528 -7.33 -28.38 0.51
CA ILE A 528 -7.68 -28.78 -0.87
C ILE A 528 -6.78 -29.88 -1.42
N ASP A 529 -5.68 -30.22 -0.74
CA ASP A 529 -4.79 -31.32 -1.09
C ASP A 529 -5.35 -32.63 -0.50
N ALA A 530 -5.71 -33.56 -1.36
CA ALA A 530 -6.32 -34.83 -0.96
C ALA A 530 -5.34 -35.80 -0.27
N ASP A 531 -4.03 -35.62 -0.45
CA ASP A 531 -2.98 -36.43 0.17
C ASP A 531 -2.64 -35.96 1.59
N LEU A 532 -3.12 -34.77 1.96
CA LEU A 532 -2.95 -34.21 3.29
C LEU A 532 -4.17 -34.48 4.19
N ALA A 533 -3.96 -34.45 5.50
CA ALA A 533 -5.05 -34.61 6.46
C ALA A 533 -6.09 -33.45 6.30
N PRO A 534 -7.39 -33.74 6.46
CA PRO A 534 -8.42 -32.70 6.50
C PRO A 534 -8.17 -31.70 7.61
N VAL A 535 -8.38 -30.40 7.31
CA VAL A 535 -8.33 -29.32 8.32
C VAL A 535 -9.70 -28.66 8.37
N LEU A 536 -10.40 -28.89 9.47
CA LEU A 536 -11.78 -28.44 9.64
C LEU A 536 -11.80 -27.05 10.28
N PHE A 537 -12.32 -26.09 9.52
CA PHE A 537 -12.63 -24.75 9.99
C PHE A 537 -14.04 -24.71 10.53
N THR A 538 -14.23 -24.11 11.69
CA THR A 538 -15.56 -23.90 12.28
C THR A 538 -16.20 -22.67 11.64
N GLN A 539 -17.47 -22.80 11.26
CA GLN A 539 -18.26 -21.74 10.62
C GLN A 539 -19.17 -21.05 11.64
N TYR A 540 -19.18 -19.73 11.58
CA TYR A 540 -20.01 -18.85 12.40
C TYR A 540 -20.82 -17.90 11.53
N GLU A 541 -22.06 -17.66 11.93
CA GLU A 541 -22.96 -16.72 11.26
C GLU A 541 -23.67 -15.83 12.27
N ARG A 542 -24.05 -14.63 11.81
CA ARG A 542 -24.83 -13.65 12.56
C ARG A 542 -25.66 -12.80 11.62
N PRO A 543 -26.96 -12.52 11.89
CA PRO A 543 -27.70 -11.52 11.18
C PRO A 543 -27.06 -10.13 11.32
N THR A 544 -27.11 -9.32 10.26
CA THR A 544 -26.55 -7.96 10.27
C THR A 544 -27.67 -6.93 10.10
N PRO A 545 -27.59 -5.76 10.75
CA PRO A 545 -28.49 -4.64 10.49
C PRO A 545 -28.12 -3.89 9.20
N ALA A 546 -27.01 -4.23 8.55
CA ALA A 546 -26.52 -3.53 7.38
C ALA A 546 -27.53 -3.63 6.23
N LYS A 547 -27.71 -2.52 5.56
CA LYS A 547 -28.56 -2.37 4.38
C LYS A 547 -27.76 -1.73 3.26
N ALA A 548 -28.07 -2.12 2.05
CA ALA A 548 -27.57 -1.47 0.86
C ALA A 548 -28.76 -1.09 -0.04
N GLY A 549 -28.58 -0.13 -0.92
CA GLY A 549 -29.64 0.28 -1.84
C GLY A 549 -29.25 1.40 -2.78
N ILE A 550 -30.22 1.83 -3.56
CA ILE A 550 -30.09 2.96 -4.46
C ILE A 550 -30.48 4.22 -3.69
N PHE A 551 -29.74 5.28 -3.92
CA PHE A 551 -29.95 6.60 -3.37
C PHE A 551 -30.27 7.58 -4.50
N HIS A 552 -31.28 8.42 -4.31
CA HIS A 552 -31.69 9.36 -5.34
C HIS A 552 -31.07 10.74 -5.10
N ALA A 553 -30.22 11.16 -6.07
CA ALA A 553 -29.71 12.52 -6.16
C ALA A 553 -30.70 13.40 -6.94
N THR A 554 -30.94 14.62 -6.48
CA THR A 554 -31.81 15.59 -7.17
C THR A 554 -30.98 16.49 -8.08
N LYS A 555 -31.24 16.49 -9.38
CA LYS A 555 -30.56 17.37 -10.32
C LYS A 555 -31.01 18.81 -10.06
N ALA A 556 -30.09 19.69 -9.67
CA ALA A 556 -30.36 21.09 -9.34
C ALA A 556 -30.04 22.02 -10.52
N LYS A 557 -28.95 21.75 -11.27
CA LYS A 557 -28.50 22.49 -12.44
C LYS A 557 -27.91 21.49 -13.46
N GLU A 558 -27.41 21.97 -14.60
CA GLU A 558 -26.93 21.11 -15.68
C GLU A 558 -25.97 20.01 -15.20
N ASN A 559 -24.95 20.38 -14.42
CA ASN A 559 -23.90 19.46 -13.93
C ASN A 559 -23.81 19.42 -12.41
N THR A 560 -24.89 19.83 -11.72
CA THR A 560 -24.95 19.90 -10.25
C THR A 560 -26.11 19.08 -9.71
N TYR A 561 -25.85 18.29 -8.70
CA TYR A 561 -26.82 17.43 -8.02
C TYR A 561 -26.83 17.71 -6.52
N ILE A 562 -27.99 17.64 -5.89
CA ILE A 562 -28.13 17.71 -4.44
C ILE A 562 -28.19 16.29 -3.88
N LEU A 563 -27.36 16.03 -2.88
CA LEU A 563 -27.33 14.80 -2.11
C LEU A 563 -27.83 15.07 -0.70
N ASP A 564 -28.96 14.46 -0.32
CA ASP A 564 -29.45 14.48 1.07
C ASP A 564 -28.95 13.23 1.80
N VAL A 565 -27.84 13.35 2.53
CA VAL A 565 -27.26 12.25 3.31
C VAL A 565 -27.59 12.35 4.81
N SER A 566 -28.48 13.27 5.21
CA SER A 566 -28.82 13.56 6.62
C SER A 566 -29.28 12.31 7.39
N SER A 567 -30.09 11.46 6.76
CA SER A 567 -30.60 10.22 7.37
C SER A 567 -29.47 9.21 7.65
N PHE A 568 -28.46 9.11 6.79
CA PHE A 568 -27.31 8.23 6.99
C PHE A 568 -26.43 8.72 8.13
N ILE A 569 -26.13 10.03 8.16
CA ILE A 569 -25.37 10.67 9.25
C ILE A 569 -26.07 10.45 10.59
N LYS A 570 -27.40 10.70 10.66
CA LYS A 570 -28.19 10.45 11.87
C LYS A 570 -28.15 8.99 12.31
N THR A 571 -28.22 8.07 11.37
CA THR A 571 -28.12 6.63 11.69
C THR A 571 -26.77 6.29 12.28
N LEU A 572 -25.67 6.78 11.70
CA LEU A 572 -24.32 6.57 12.21
C LEU A 572 -24.08 7.21 13.57
N ASP A 573 -24.64 8.41 13.82
CA ASP A 573 -24.52 9.11 15.10
C ASP A 573 -25.25 8.38 16.23
N THR A 574 -26.40 7.77 15.92
CA THR A 574 -27.26 7.06 16.88
C THR A 574 -26.94 5.57 17.01
N ALA A 575 -26.25 4.97 16.03
CA ALA A 575 -25.89 3.56 16.07
C ALA A 575 -24.96 3.26 17.27
N LYS A 576 -25.17 2.10 17.87
CA LYS A 576 -24.19 1.58 18.82
C LYS A 576 -22.89 1.37 18.07
N LYS A 577 -21.77 1.82 18.64
CA LYS A 577 -20.42 1.70 18.03
C LYS A 577 -20.03 0.29 17.63
N ASP A 578 -20.72 -0.73 18.14
CA ASP A 578 -20.45 -2.14 17.91
C ASP A 578 -21.32 -2.78 16.81
N ASP A 579 -22.24 -2.03 16.18
CA ASP A 579 -23.12 -2.59 15.15
C ASP A 579 -22.84 -2.03 13.75
N LEU A 580 -22.54 -0.73 13.64
CA LEU A 580 -22.22 -0.06 12.39
C LEU A 580 -20.91 0.74 12.51
N SER A 581 -20.01 0.56 11.57
CA SER A 581 -18.74 1.30 11.50
C SER A 581 -18.84 2.51 10.59
N ASP A 582 -19.51 2.40 9.44
CA ASP A 582 -19.65 3.48 8.47
C ASP A 582 -20.91 3.29 7.58
N CYS A 583 -21.18 4.26 6.74
CA CYS A 583 -22.06 4.18 5.59
C CYS A 583 -21.32 4.75 4.38
N PHE A 584 -21.14 3.95 3.36
CA PHE A 584 -20.50 4.38 2.13
C PHE A 584 -21.53 4.77 1.09
N ILE A 585 -21.34 5.91 0.45
CA ILE A 585 -22.04 6.27 -0.78
C ILE A 585 -21.11 6.06 -1.96
N THR A 586 -21.63 5.46 -3.03
CA THR A 586 -20.88 5.14 -4.25
C THR A 586 -21.47 5.95 -5.40
N LEU A 587 -20.69 6.87 -5.96
CA LEU A 587 -21.06 7.75 -7.05
C LEU A 587 -20.56 7.19 -8.37
N GLN A 588 -21.47 6.73 -9.21
CA GLN A 588 -21.16 6.32 -10.58
C GLN A 588 -21.34 7.53 -11.50
N TYR A 589 -20.29 8.25 -11.75
CA TYR A 589 -20.30 9.43 -12.61
C TYR A 589 -19.32 9.31 -13.76
N VAL A 590 -19.55 10.09 -14.82
CA VAL A 590 -18.60 10.32 -15.91
C VAL A 590 -18.44 11.83 -16.07
N GLY A 591 -17.18 12.28 -16.09
CA GLY A 591 -16.81 13.69 -16.20
C GLY A 591 -15.31 13.85 -16.13
N GLU A 592 -14.79 15.06 -16.07
CA GLU A 592 -13.37 15.29 -15.84
C GLU A 592 -13.03 15.07 -14.36
N ARG A 593 -13.82 15.69 -13.49
CA ARG A 593 -13.74 15.56 -12.04
C ARG A 593 -15.11 15.73 -11.40
N ALA A 594 -15.26 15.27 -10.18
CA ALA A 594 -16.40 15.57 -9.33
C ALA A 594 -15.94 16.21 -8.03
N ALA A 595 -16.72 17.14 -7.50
CA ALA A 595 -16.44 17.84 -6.26
C ALA A 595 -17.70 17.91 -5.39
N LEU A 596 -17.55 17.59 -4.11
CA LEU A 596 -18.62 17.61 -3.12
C LEU A 596 -18.46 18.83 -2.20
N TYR A 597 -19.48 19.62 -2.10
CA TYR A 597 -19.48 20.86 -1.32
C TYR A 597 -20.55 20.87 -0.23
N ALA A 598 -20.19 21.44 0.92
CA ALA A 598 -21.17 21.94 1.86
C ALA A 598 -21.56 23.38 1.48
N VAL A 599 -22.85 23.67 1.51
CA VAL A 599 -23.38 24.97 1.13
C VAL A 599 -24.09 25.59 2.34
N THR A 600 -23.72 26.82 2.68
CA THR A 600 -24.41 27.67 3.65
C THR A 600 -24.84 28.94 2.94
N ASP A 601 -25.72 29.76 3.54
CA ASP A 601 -26.22 31.03 2.98
C ASP A 601 -25.09 31.98 2.51
N GLN A 602 -23.89 31.83 3.06
CA GLN A 602 -22.76 32.74 2.83
C GLN A 602 -21.54 32.09 2.20
N LYS A 603 -21.44 30.76 2.13
CA LYS A 603 -20.22 30.08 1.74
C LYS A 603 -20.48 28.71 1.13
N ARG A 604 -19.76 28.41 0.06
CA ARG A 604 -19.61 27.07 -0.54
C ARG A 604 -18.23 26.54 -0.17
N THR A 605 -18.17 25.45 0.60
CA THR A 605 -16.92 24.87 1.11
C THR A 605 -16.68 23.50 0.48
N LEU A 606 -15.55 23.31 -0.16
CA LEU A 606 -15.14 22.02 -0.73
C LEU A 606 -14.91 21.02 0.42
N LEU A 607 -15.63 19.92 0.40
CA LEU A 607 -15.47 18.82 1.35
C LEU A 607 -14.51 17.75 0.80
N LEU A 608 -14.75 17.34 -0.45
CA LEU A 608 -14.00 16.29 -1.14
C LEU A 608 -14.00 16.57 -2.64
N ASP A 609 -13.00 16.06 -3.35
CA ASP A 609 -12.96 16.04 -4.80
C ASP A 609 -12.30 14.77 -5.34
N HIS A 610 -12.55 14.46 -6.60
CA HIS A 610 -12.09 13.23 -7.22
C HIS A 610 -11.92 13.42 -8.73
N PHE A 611 -10.84 12.92 -9.29
CA PHE A 611 -10.67 12.83 -10.74
C PHE A 611 -11.25 11.52 -11.27
N PHE A 612 -12.02 11.60 -12.34
CA PHE A 612 -12.57 10.41 -13.01
C PHE A 612 -11.44 9.55 -13.58
N VAL A 613 -11.46 8.27 -13.31
CA VAL A 613 -10.46 7.29 -13.79
C VAL A 613 -11.05 6.22 -14.72
N GLY A 614 -12.37 6.05 -14.71
CA GLY A 614 -13.09 5.08 -15.52
C GLY A 614 -14.38 4.61 -14.84
N GLU A 615 -15.32 4.12 -15.63
CA GLU A 615 -16.63 3.69 -15.15
C GLU A 615 -16.55 2.47 -14.20
N SER A 616 -15.52 1.63 -14.35
CA SER A 616 -15.29 0.49 -13.46
C SER A 616 -14.76 0.88 -12.07
N PHE A 617 -14.47 2.17 -11.84
CA PHE A 617 -13.90 2.70 -10.60
C PHE A 617 -14.74 3.87 -10.09
N PRO A 618 -15.95 3.60 -9.58
CA PRO A 618 -16.80 4.65 -9.04
C PRO A 618 -16.15 5.32 -7.83
N TRP A 619 -16.53 6.56 -7.57
CA TRP A 619 -16.07 7.28 -6.39
C TRP A 619 -16.86 6.86 -5.16
N GLU A 620 -16.17 6.31 -4.18
CA GLU A 620 -16.77 5.85 -2.93
C GLU A 620 -16.37 6.77 -1.77
N ILE A 621 -17.35 7.21 -0.97
CA ILE A 621 -17.19 8.16 0.13
C ILE A 621 -17.73 7.55 1.42
N GLY A 622 -16.89 7.47 2.46
CA GLY A 622 -17.30 7.08 3.81
C GLY A 622 -17.88 8.29 4.57
N LEU A 623 -19.08 8.14 5.10
CA LEU A 623 -19.82 9.21 5.74
C LEU A 623 -19.48 9.42 7.22
N LYS A 624 -18.90 8.43 7.88
CA LYS A 624 -18.57 8.50 9.31
C LYS A 624 -17.72 9.70 9.68
N ARG A 625 -16.80 10.11 8.81
CA ARG A 625 -15.92 11.26 9.03
C ARG A 625 -16.66 12.60 9.18
N PHE A 626 -17.93 12.65 8.76
CA PHE A 626 -18.77 13.83 8.83
C PHE A 626 -19.65 13.86 10.08
N VAL A 627 -19.78 12.76 10.82
CA VAL A 627 -20.54 12.70 12.06
C VAL A 627 -19.98 13.71 13.06
N GLY A 628 -20.87 14.53 13.65
CA GLY A 628 -20.51 15.60 14.59
C GLY A 628 -19.98 16.90 13.97
N LYS A 629 -19.88 16.98 12.62
CA LYS A 629 -19.53 18.23 11.94
C LYS A 629 -20.79 19.11 11.77
N ASP A 630 -20.60 20.42 11.88
CA ASP A 630 -21.66 21.44 11.67
C ASP A 630 -21.81 21.72 10.16
N ILE A 631 -22.54 20.83 9.48
CA ILE A 631 -22.75 20.84 8.02
C ILE A 631 -24.23 20.51 7.76
N ASP A 632 -24.88 21.24 6.83
CA ASP A 632 -26.19 20.86 6.33
C ASP A 632 -26.11 19.63 5.40
N PHE A 633 -26.29 18.46 5.97
CA PHE A 633 -26.25 17.19 5.26
C PHE A 633 -27.48 16.90 4.38
N ALA A 634 -28.50 17.73 4.42
CA ALA A 634 -29.64 17.63 3.52
C ALA A 634 -29.37 18.30 2.16
N HIS A 635 -28.36 19.16 2.07
CA HIS A 635 -28.07 19.95 0.88
C HIS A 635 -26.58 19.95 0.50
N LEU A 636 -25.98 18.76 0.38
CA LEU A 636 -24.65 18.67 -0.20
C LEU A 636 -24.72 18.83 -1.72
N GLU A 637 -23.92 19.72 -2.29
CA GLU A 637 -23.81 19.91 -3.75
C GLU A 637 -22.71 19.02 -4.32
N LEU A 638 -23.07 18.13 -5.23
CA LEU A 638 -22.13 17.40 -6.10
C LEU A 638 -22.07 18.10 -7.45
N GLU A 639 -20.91 18.62 -7.80
CA GLU A 639 -20.62 19.23 -9.09
C GLU A 639 -19.74 18.30 -9.92
N ILE A 640 -20.11 18.08 -11.19
CA ILE A 640 -19.35 17.29 -12.15
C ILE A 640 -18.84 18.22 -13.25
N THR A 641 -17.53 18.35 -13.37
CA THR A 641 -16.91 19.11 -14.46
C THR A 641 -17.00 18.30 -15.76
N PRO A 642 -17.48 18.86 -16.87
CA PRO A 642 -17.54 18.14 -18.14
C PRO A 642 -16.16 17.71 -18.63
N LEU A 643 -16.06 16.46 -19.06
CA LEU A 643 -14.90 15.92 -19.78
C LEU A 643 -15.09 16.17 -21.27
N ALA A 644 -14.21 16.93 -21.90
CA ALA A 644 -14.20 17.11 -23.34
C ALA A 644 -13.64 15.85 -24.03
N LYS A 645 -14.20 15.52 -25.18
CA LYS A 645 -13.80 14.34 -25.97
C LYS A 645 -12.33 14.39 -26.43
N ASP A 646 -11.82 15.58 -26.67
CA ASP A 646 -10.46 15.89 -27.10
C ASP A 646 -9.57 16.44 -25.96
N ALA A 647 -10.01 16.31 -24.71
CA ALA A 647 -9.22 16.72 -23.56
C ALA A 647 -7.82 16.07 -23.60
N PRO A 648 -6.74 16.82 -23.33
CA PRO A 648 -5.39 16.30 -23.33
C PRO A 648 -5.12 15.46 -22.05
N ILE A 649 -5.92 14.42 -21.87
CA ILE A 649 -5.89 13.54 -20.72
C ILE A 649 -5.71 12.10 -21.19
N TYR A 650 -4.73 11.41 -20.65
CA TYR A 650 -4.65 9.96 -20.76
C TYR A 650 -5.67 9.32 -19.82
N LEU A 651 -6.67 8.68 -20.41
CA LEU A 651 -7.63 7.83 -19.71
C LEU A 651 -7.42 6.40 -20.17
N GLU A 652 -7.06 5.52 -19.26
CA GLU A 652 -6.91 4.09 -19.53
C GLU A 652 -8.27 3.46 -19.89
N GLN A 653 -9.33 3.91 -19.22
CA GLN A 653 -10.71 3.59 -19.58
C GLN A 653 -11.43 4.85 -20.10
N LYS A 654 -11.47 4.99 -21.42
CA LYS A 654 -12.19 6.10 -22.03
C LYS A 654 -13.70 5.83 -22.01
N PRO A 655 -14.51 6.83 -21.57
CA PRO A 655 -15.97 6.72 -21.67
C PRO A 655 -16.43 6.84 -23.11
N GLN A 656 -17.67 6.43 -23.37
CA GLN A 656 -18.30 6.68 -24.67
C GLN A 656 -18.91 8.08 -24.70
N PHE A 657 -18.65 8.82 -25.79
CA PHE A 657 -19.16 10.18 -25.98
C PHE A 657 -20.29 10.16 -27.01
N GLU A 658 -21.45 10.72 -26.64
CA GLU A 658 -22.53 11.02 -27.58
C GLU A 658 -22.41 12.41 -28.23
N GLY A 659 -21.59 13.30 -27.66
CA GLY A 659 -21.30 14.66 -28.10
C GLY A 659 -19.84 15.05 -27.91
N ASP A 660 -19.58 16.36 -27.85
CA ASP A 660 -18.22 16.91 -27.68
C ASP A 660 -17.72 16.88 -26.23
N SER A 661 -18.61 16.71 -25.29
CA SER A 661 -18.28 16.55 -23.87
C SER A 661 -19.31 15.71 -23.13
N ILE A 662 -18.93 15.22 -21.94
CA ILE A 662 -19.80 14.43 -21.07
C ILE A 662 -19.66 14.84 -19.61
N ALA A 663 -20.81 15.04 -18.94
CA ALA A 663 -20.91 15.25 -17.49
C ALA A 663 -22.22 14.62 -17.00
N VAL A 664 -22.15 13.45 -16.40
CA VAL A 664 -23.35 12.71 -15.97
C VAL A 664 -23.14 11.97 -14.66
N LEU A 665 -24.16 11.93 -13.83
CA LEU A 665 -24.27 11.06 -12.67
C LEU A 665 -25.23 9.93 -13.04
N ASN A 666 -24.70 8.73 -13.26
CA ASN A 666 -25.45 7.55 -13.70
C ASN A 666 -26.25 6.94 -12.56
N ALA A 667 -25.61 6.79 -11.38
CA ALA A 667 -26.24 6.22 -10.20
C ALA A 667 -25.55 6.66 -8.93
N VAL A 668 -26.29 6.64 -7.83
CA VAL A 668 -25.76 6.71 -6.47
C VAL A 668 -26.28 5.51 -5.71
N GLN A 669 -25.37 4.78 -5.10
CA GLN A 669 -25.66 3.64 -4.24
C GLN A 669 -25.19 3.92 -2.82
N TYR A 670 -25.75 3.23 -1.84
CA TYR A 670 -25.25 3.26 -0.47
C TYR A 670 -25.12 1.85 0.08
N ALA A 671 -24.18 1.65 1.00
CA ALA A 671 -24.04 0.44 1.77
C ALA A 671 -23.54 0.77 3.19
N TYR A 672 -24.25 0.26 4.20
CA TYR A 672 -23.75 0.31 5.56
C TYR A 672 -22.70 -0.75 5.80
N GLU A 673 -21.66 -0.38 6.54
CA GLU A 673 -20.63 -1.30 7.02
C GLU A 673 -20.91 -1.66 8.47
N TRP A 674 -21.10 -2.98 8.73
CA TRP A 674 -21.24 -3.50 10.09
C TRP A 674 -19.87 -3.78 10.71
N ARG A 675 -19.82 -3.75 12.06
CA ARG A 675 -18.63 -4.00 12.85
C ARG A 675 -19.00 -4.83 14.08
N TYR A 676 -18.31 -5.96 14.29
CA TYR A 676 -18.49 -6.81 15.46
C TYR A 676 -17.17 -7.14 16.12
N VAL A 677 -17.12 -7.09 17.43
CA VAL A 677 -16.03 -7.61 18.25
C VAL A 677 -16.31 -9.10 18.51
N LEU A 678 -15.31 -9.95 18.23
CA LEU A 678 -15.40 -11.40 18.38
C LEU A 678 -14.92 -11.87 19.75
#